data_899a026b3571f2f7d9f7208e705a3b69
#
_entry.id   899a026b3571f2f7d9f7208e705a3b69
#
_cell.length_a   1.000
_cell.length_b   1.000
_cell.length_c   1.000
_cell.angle_alpha   90.00
_cell.angle_beta   90.00
_cell.angle_gamma   90.00
#
_symmetry.space_group_name_H-M   'P 1'
#
loop_
_entity.id
_entity.type
_entity.pdbx_description
1 polymer ?
#
loop_
_entity_poly.entity_id
_entity_poly.type
_entity_poly.pdbx_seq_one_letter_code
_entity_poly.pdbx_strand_id
1 'polypeptide(L)'
;MNESKWKALLIGIILVALLSAGYTAWQRHGLEENNQSVAITVVYDEAAALARMNGQSVARVLSKFKENGVSTVLVKEPTVRDAEANGELLLCTGGELLLPGNASLWQQFGEEFRAQIKPDCRYLLLGDSAVFQRVLGQLQAKQVAVRSWAGGEGTNIYIIEVAYHWGLFEQMGLGFPSGALEEINAAGLDTMVQVRSWNQVTPAGLTYVLRELKKIPNLSGILFNDPVLPGYPKNIRLLSYLILELDVPLVQIEFTTQKGLANLGLLLDKNVVRLHTLSLEEDNKKNYDIAEMVDRFNLAAAERNIRVLLLHSYMKSDEPDMLAFNLQLAQATRDNLEAEGLQVGEASELQPMHNSRLVLFVTGLGVIAGAMLLVIMLGWNRAAMGIGLLGLLAWTGMLAVELVTPARKIMAFIAVVVFPTLSLMVNVRQGGTSVGQSILMLLRTSVYSLVGALLMVGLLGDIGFMLKLDQFSGVKLAHVVPLLLLVVIFFFKVAKDGGGWQRKLQELLEEPVLVKFVLIGGLLLVALMVYVSRTGNESAAISNWELQFRALLDNLLGVRPRTKEFLLGHPLLLLMLYLGYRNNKYLPLLLGGAIGQISLVNTYAHIHTPLVISLLRSLHGLWLGILIGLILIALWRFGEALLVNHRGRLRRD
;
A
#
# COMPACT_ATOMS: atom_id res chain seq x y z
N MET A 1 -40.93 3.74 24.54
CA MET A 1 -39.72 3.52 25.38
C MET A 1 -39.09 4.88 25.66
N ASN A 2 -38.72 5.19 26.92
CA ASN A 2 -38.12 6.48 27.29
C ASN A 2 -36.76 6.63 26.59
N GLU A 3 -36.39 7.84 26.18
CA GLU A 3 -35.12 8.19 25.48
C GLU A 3 -33.88 7.61 26.19
N SER A 4 -33.85 7.62 27.51
CA SER A 4 -32.79 7.02 28.32
C SER A 4 -32.65 5.51 28.10
N LYS A 5 -33.76 4.77 27.98
CA LYS A 5 -33.74 3.32 27.73
C LYS A 5 -33.25 3.00 26.30
N TRP A 6 -33.59 3.84 25.32
CA TRP A 6 -33.06 3.70 23.96
C TRP A 6 -31.56 3.90 23.90
N LYS A 7 -31.04 4.96 24.54
CA LYS A 7 -29.60 5.22 24.62
C LYS A 7 -28.85 4.07 25.30
N ALA A 8 -29.41 3.53 26.40
CA ALA A 8 -28.81 2.39 27.09
C ALA A 8 -28.76 1.12 26.21
N LEU A 9 -29.85 0.82 25.47
CA LEU A 9 -29.90 -0.30 24.55
C LEU A 9 -28.86 -0.16 23.43
N LEU A 10 -28.76 1.02 22.80
CA LEU A 10 -27.81 1.26 21.72
C LEU A 10 -26.36 1.17 22.19
N ILE A 11 -26.06 1.67 23.40
CA ILE A 11 -24.75 1.50 24.04
C ILE A 11 -24.46 0.01 24.27
N GLY A 12 -25.44 -0.77 24.74
CA GLY A 12 -25.31 -2.22 24.89
C GLY A 12 -24.98 -2.93 23.57
N ILE A 13 -25.64 -2.56 22.46
CA ILE A 13 -25.35 -3.08 21.13
C ILE A 13 -23.91 -2.73 20.71
N ILE A 14 -23.47 -1.49 20.94
CA ILE A 14 -22.10 -1.07 20.63
C ILE A 14 -21.09 -1.90 21.45
N LEU A 15 -21.33 -2.15 22.73
CA LEU A 15 -20.41 -2.94 23.56
C LEU A 15 -20.29 -4.39 23.04
N VAL A 16 -21.40 -5.02 22.65
CA VAL A 16 -21.38 -6.36 22.03
C VAL A 16 -20.62 -6.33 20.70
N ALA A 17 -20.84 -5.30 19.88
CA ALA A 17 -20.13 -5.14 18.62
C ALA A 17 -18.61 -4.89 18.83
N LEU A 18 -18.22 -4.20 19.90
CA LEU A 18 -16.79 -4.04 20.26
C LEU A 18 -16.14 -5.37 20.67
N LEU A 19 -16.84 -6.26 21.36
CA LEU A 19 -16.33 -7.61 21.65
C LEU A 19 -16.12 -8.39 20.35
N SER A 20 -17.07 -8.30 19.43
CA SER A 20 -16.99 -8.92 18.10
C SER A 20 -15.81 -8.36 17.27
N ALA A 21 -15.67 -7.03 17.22
CA ALA A 21 -14.56 -6.37 16.53
C ALA A 21 -13.21 -6.65 17.19
N GLY A 22 -13.18 -6.71 18.54
CA GLY A 22 -12.01 -7.08 19.33
C GLY A 22 -11.52 -8.50 19.04
N TYR A 23 -12.46 -9.44 18.88
CA TYR A 23 -12.12 -10.80 18.45
C TYR A 23 -11.45 -10.83 17.07
N THR A 24 -11.98 -10.09 16.10
CA THR A 24 -11.35 -9.95 14.77
C THR A 24 -9.97 -9.29 14.86
N ALA A 25 -9.83 -8.26 15.69
CA ALA A 25 -8.55 -7.58 15.89
C ALA A 25 -7.51 -8.52 16.55
N TRP A 26 -7.92 -9.36 17.49
CA TRP A 26 -7.07 -10.36 18.12
C TRP A 26 -6.61 -11.44 17.13
N GLN A 27 -7.52 -11.98 16.30
CA GLN A 27 -7.15 -12.92 15.23
C GLN A 27 -6.14 -12.30 14.26
N ARG A 28 -6.40 -11.06 13.86
CA ARG A 28 -5.50 -10.31 12.96
C ARG A 28 -4.12 -10.13 13.58
N HIS A 29 -4.03 -9.75 14.84
CA HIS A 29 -2.76 -9.60 15.55
C HIS A 29 -1.96 -10.90 15.56
N GLY A 30 -2.59 -12.04 15.85
CA GLY A 30 -1.92 -13.35 15.78
C GLY A 30 -1.39 -13.69 14.39
N LEU A 31 -2.12 -13.32 13.32
CA LEU A 31 -1.61 -13.48 11.95
C LEU A 31 -0.40 -12.58 11.66
N GLU A 32 -0.42 -11.33 12.16
CA GLU A 32 0.67 -10.38 12.01
C GLU A 32 1.93 -10.84 12.77
N GLU A 33 1.79 -11.43 13.96
CA GLU A 33 2.90 -11.99 14.75
C GLU A 33 3.54 -13.23 14.10
N ASN A 34 2.75 -14.05 13.41
CA ASN A 34 3.28 -15.22 12.70
C ASN A 34 3.89 -14.88 11.34
N ASN A 35 3.65 -13.68 10.83
CA ASN A 35 4.12 -13.23 9.51
C ASN A 35 5.36 -12.34 9.66
N GLN A 36 6.50 -12.91 10.07
CA GLN A 36 7.70 -12.14 10.41
C GLN A 36 8.91 -12.43 9.54
N SER A 37 8.88 -13.46 8.67
CA SER A 37 10.00 -13.78 7.81
C SER A 37 10.01 -12.94 6.54
N VAL A 38 11.15 -12.33 6.23
CA VAL A 38 11.36 -11.40 5.12
C VAL A 38 12.44 -11.96 4.19
N ALA A 39 12.12 -12.06 2.89
CA ALA A 39 13.10 -12.41 1.86
C ALA A 39 13.82 -11.16 1.38
N ILE A 40 15.15 -11.14 1.54
CA ILE A 40 16.02 -10.18 0.87
C ILE A 40 16.37 -10.76 -0.49
N THR A 41 16.00 -10.06 -1.55
CA THR A 41 16.05 -10.54 -2.94
C THR A 41 16.96 -9.64 -3.76
N VAL A 42 17.80 -10.22 -4.63
CA VAL A 42 18.61 -9.51 -5.63
C VAL A 42 18.22 -9.95 -7.04
N VAL A 43 18.53 -9.14 -8.05
CA VAL A 43 18.23 -9.47 -9.46
C VAL A 43 19.42 -10.24 -10.06
N TYR A 44 19.17 -11.39 -10.68
CA TYR A 44 20.21 -12.23 -11.25
C TYR A 44 21.10 -11.50 -12.27
N ASP A 45 20.51 -10.83 -13.26
CA ASP A 45 21.27 -10.14 -14.32
C ASP A 45 22.17 -9.04 -13.77
N GLU A 46 21.71 -8.36 -12.72
CA GLU A 46 22.45 -7.30 -12.04
C GLU A 46 23.61 -7.90 -11.22
N ALA A 47 23.39 -9.01 -10.53
CA ALA A 47 24.45 -9.74 -9.83
C ALA A 47 25.49 -10.31 -10.82
N ALA A 48 25.05 -10.80 -11.98
CA ALA A 48 25.93 -11.25 -13.05
C ALA A 48 26.76 -10.08 -13.64
N ALA A 49 26.18 -8.89 -13.75
CA ALA A 49 26.92 -7.69 -14.15
C ALA A 49 28.01 -7.32 -13.14
N LEU A 50 27.70 -7.33 -11.84
CA LEU A 50 28.68 -7.12 -10.78
C LEU A 50 29.79 -8.17 -10.81
N ALA A 51 29.46 -9.44 -11.08
CA ALA A 51 30.44 -10.52 -11.20
C ALA A 51 31.42 -10.26 -12.34
N ARG A 52 30.92 -9.88 -13.52
CA ARG A 52 31.75 -9.52 -14.69
C ARG A 52 32.67 -8.32 -14.39
N MET A 53 32.14 -7.26 -13.77
CA MET A 53 32.93 -6.07 -13.41
C MET A 53 34.08 -6.39 -12.44
N ASN A 54 33.88 -7.38 -11.56
CA ASN A 54 34.88 -7.77 -10.56
C ASN A 54 35.71 -9.00 -10.98
N GLY A 55 35.56 -9.51 -12.21
CA GLY A 55 36.31 -10.69 -12.69
C GLY A 55 36.03 -11.96 -11.88
N GLN A 56 34.83 -12.09 -11.30
CA GLN A 56 34.42 -13.25 -10.48
C GLN A 56 33.32 -14.05 -11.20
N SER A 57 33.18 -15.33 -10.82
CA SER A 57 32.02 -16.11 -11.27
C SER A 57 30.73 -15.63 -10.60
N VAL A 58 29.60 -15.75 -11.30
CA VAL A 58 28.27 -15.38 -10.77
C VAL A 58 27.96 -16.18 -9.51
N ALA A 59 28.21 -17.49 -9.52
CA ALA A 59 27.99 -18.36 -8.37
C ALA A 59 28.75 -17.87 -7.10
N ARG A 60 29.99 -17.36 -7.27
CA ARG A 60 30.75 -16.79 -6.15
C ARG A 60 30.15 -15.50 -5.61
N VAL A 61 29.67 -14.62 -6.50
CA VAL A 61 29.00 -13.37 -6.10
C VAL A 61 27.68 -13.68 -5.40
N LEU A 62 26.90 -14.62 -5.90
CA LEU A 62 25.65 -15.07 -5.26
C LEU A 62 25.91 -15.68 -3.86
N SER A 63 26.99 -16.48 -3.71
CA SER A 63 27.38 -17.01 -2.39
C SER A 63 27.71 -15.88 -1.41
N LYS A 64 28.42 -14.82 -1.86
CA LYS A 64 28.69 -13.65 -1.03
C LYS A 64 27.41 -12.92 -0.63
N PHE A 65 26.46 -12.76 -1.55
CA PHE A 65 25.15 -12.18 -1.24
C PHE A 65 24.41 -13.01 -0.19
N LYS A 66 24.44 -14.36 -0.29
CA LYS A 66 23.87 -15.25 0.72
C LYS A 66 24.48 -15.05 2.10
N GLU A 67 25.81 -14.99 2.20
CA GLU A 67 26.54 -14.73 3.44
C GLU A 67 26.12 -13.39 4.09
N ASN A 68 25.73 -12.41 3.27
CA ASN A 68 25.26 -11.09 3.70
C ASN A 68 23.74 -10.98 3.86
N GLY A 69 23.01 -12.13 3.89
CA GLY A 69 21.59 -12.18 4.25
C GLY A 69 20.62 -12.23 3.06
N VAL A 70 21.09 -12.27 1.83
CA VAL A 70 20.20 -12.51 0.68
C VAL A 70 19.72 -13.96 0.73
N SER A 71 18.40 -14.16 0.63
CA SER A 71 17.77 -15.49 0.62
C SER A 71 17.29 -15.90 -0.76
N THR A 72 16.95 -14.94 -1.61
CA THR A 72 16.23 -15.17 -2.88
C THR A 72 16.89 -14.41 -4.04
N VAL A 73 16.83 -14.98 -5.24
CA VAL A 73 17.26 -14.32 -6.47
C VAL A 73 16.08 -14.20 -7.44
N LEU A 74 15.81 -12.98 -7.90
CA LEU A 74 14.83 -12.72 -8.94
C LEU A 74 15.43 -12.92 -10.32
N VAL A 75 14.92 -13.90 -11.06
CA VAL A 75 15.21 -14.09 -12.48
C VAL A 75 14.11 -13.47 -13.31
N LYS A 76 14.44 -12.45 -14.08
CA LYS A 76 13.53 -11.86 -15.07
C LYS A 76 13.54 -12.73 -16.32
N GLU A 77 12.37 -13.07 -16.87
CA GLU A 77 12.30 -13.77 -18.15
C GLU A 77 12.99 -12.90 -19.22
N PRO A 78 14.12 -13.35 -19.81
CA PRO A 78 14.84 -12.56 -20.78
C PRO A 78 14.00 -12.38 -22.04
N THR A 79 14.01 -11.17 -22.57
CA THR A 79 13.39 -10.85 -23.85
C THR A 79 14.33 -11.22 -24.99
N VAL A 80 13.84 -11.17 -26.24
CA VAL A 80 14.70 -11.34 -27.44
C VAL A 80 15.87 -10.37 -27.40
N ARG A 81 15.62 -9.12 -27.00
CA ARG A 81 16.64 -8.07 -26.88
C ARG A 81 17.66 -8.38 -25.77
N ASP A 82 17.21 -8.90 -24.65
CA ASP A 82 18.11 -9.27 -23.54
C ASP A 82 18.98 -10.46 -23.94
N ALA A 83 18.41 -11.46 -24.62
CA ALA A 83 19.12 -12.64 -25.09
C ALA A 83 20.18 -12.29 -26.16
N GLU A 84 19.89 -11.33 -27.04
CA GLU A 84 20.86 -10.78 -28.00
C GLU A 84 22.00 -10.05 -27.26
N ALA A 85 21.66 -9.15 -26.32
CA ALA A 85 22.64 -8.39 -25.57
C ALA A 85 23.54 -9.29 -24.70
N ASN A 86 23.02 -10.41 -24.20
CA ASN A 86 23.78 -11.41 -23.45
C ASN A 86 24.56 -12.41 -24.33
N GLY A 87 24.39 -12.35 -25.67
CA GLY A 87 25.09 -13.23 -26.62
C GLY A 87 24.53 -14.64 -26.68
N GLU A 88 23.31 -14.89 -26.17
CA GLU A 88 22.63 -16.19 -26.29
C GLU A 88 22.13 -16.46 -27.72
N LEU A 89 21.84 -15.40 -28.46
CA LEU A 89 21.42 -15.46 -29.85
C LEU A 89 21.98 -14.28 -30.62
N LEU A 90 22.08 -14.43 -31.94
CA LEU A 90 22.33 -13.32 -32.86
C LEU A 90 21.07 -13.09 -33.71
N LEU A 91 20.69 -11.83 -33.79
CA LEU A 91 19.54 -11.41 -34.58
C LEU A 91 19.98 -10.79 -35.89
N CYS A 92 19.41 -11.22 -37.00
CA CYS A 92 19.66 -10.63 -38.30
C CYS A 92 18.40 -10.63 -39.19
N THR A 93 18.40 -9.77 -40.19
CA THR A 93 17.42 -9.84 -41.30
C THR A 93 17.82 -10.91 -42.31
N GLY A 94 16.85 -11.43 -43.06
CA GLY A 94 17.18 -12.32 -44.16
C GLY A 94 18.07 -11.66 -45.23
N GLY A 95 17.93 -10.33 -45.43
CA GLY A 95 18.82 -9.58 -46.30
C GLY A 95 20.27 -9.59 -45.82
N GLU A 96 20.51 -9.40 -44.52
CA GLU A 96 21.84 -9.50 -43.89
C GLU A 96 22.40 -10.93 -43.97
N LEU A 97 21.56 -11.93 -43.71
CA LEU A 97 21.97 -13.34 -43.81
C LEU A 97 22.43 -13.72 -45.21
N LEU A 98 21.82 -13.16 -46.26
CA LEU A 98 22.19 -13.39 -47.65
C LEU A 98 23.45 -12.65 -48.11
N LEU A 99 24.01 -11.75 -47.33
CA LEU A 99 25.23 -11.04 -47.68
C LEU A 99 26.41 -12.03 -47.88
N PRO A 100 27.30 -11.77 -48.88
CA PRO A 100 28.44 -12.66 -49.15
C PRO A 100 29.32 -12.94 -47.91
N GLY A 101 29.50 -11.96 -47.03
CA GLY A 101 30.25 -12.12 -45.79
C GLY A 101 29.66 -13.13 -44.80
N ASN A 102 28.37 -13.41 -44.89
CA ASN A 102 27.65 -14.34 -44.02
C ASN A 102 27.41 -15.72 -44.71
N ALA A 103 28.08 -15.98 -45.83
CA ALA A 103 27.87 -17.21 -46.59
C ALA A 103 28.17 -18.48 -45.78
N SER A 104 29.16 -18.43 -44.88
CA SER A 104 29.50 -19.56 -43.99
C SER A 104 28.36 -19.96 -43.06
N LEU A 105 27.47 -19.04 -42.72
CA LEU A 105 26.33 -19.31 -41.84
C LEU A 105 25.24 -20.12 -42.52
N TRP A 106 24.86 -19.78 -43.78
CA TRP A 106 23.79 -20.46 -44.46
C TRP A 106 24.29 -21.66 -45.35
N GLN A 107 25.54 -21.68 -45.76
CA GLN A 107 26.12 -22.79 -46.51
C GLN A 107 26.00 -24.14 -45.79
N GLN A 108 26.04 -24.13 -44.43
CA GLN A 108 25.89 -25.31 -43.60
C GLN A 108 24.50 -25.95 -43.68
N PHE A 109 23.48 -25.19 -44.16
CA PHE A 109 22.09 -25.66 -44.30
C PHE A 109 21.75 -26.02 -45.77
N GLY A 110 22.66 -25.79 -46.71
CA GLY A 110 22.49 -26.10 -48.13
C GLY A 110 21.75 -25.02 -48.94
N GLU A 111 21.75 -25.20 -50.28
CA GLU A 111 21.12 -24.23 -51.20
C GLU A 111 19.58 -24.20 -51.09
N GLU A 112 18.96 -25.28 -50.63
CA GLU A 112 17.51 -25.29 -50.37
C GLU A 112 17.12 -24.33 -49.28
N PHE A 113 17.90 -24.23 -48.20
CA PHE A 113 17.70 -23.26 -47.16
C PHE A 113 17.87 -21.85 -47.70
N ARG A 114 18.97 -21.59 -48.43
CA ARG A 114 19.24 -20.30 -49.06
C ARG A 114 18.09 -19.77 -49.89
N ALA A 115 17.48 -20.67 -50.72
CA ALA A 115 16.35 -20.32 -51.57
C ALA A 115 15.08 -19.98 -50.81
N GLN A 116 14.98 -20.39 -49.55
CA GLN A 116 13.84 -20.11 -48.66
C GLN A 116 14.01 -18.85 -47.80
N ILE A 117 15.21 -18.26 -47.74
CA ILE A 117 15.47 -17.04 -46.98
C ILE A 117 14.68 -15.88 -47.56
N LYS A 118 13.87 -15.24 -46.69
CA LYS A 118 13.08 -14.05 -47.05
C LYS A 118 13.79 -12.81 -46.52
N PRO A 119 14.17 -11.87 -47.41
CA PRO A 119 14.95 -10.68 -46.99
C PRO A 119 14.33 -9.87 -45.88
N ASP A 120 13.00 -9.77 -45.84
CA ASP A 120 12.24 -8.95 -44.87
C ASP A 120 11.91 -9.67 -43.58
N CYS A 121 12.17 -10.99 -43.48
CA CYS A 121 11.97 -11.75 -42.25
C CYS A 121 13.17 -11.58 -41.29
N ARG A 122 12.92 -11.81 -40.00
CA ARG A 122 13.97 -11.88 -38.98
C ARG A 122 14.39 -13.31 -38.74
N TYR A 123 15.68 -13.47 -38.45
CA TYR A 123 16.28 -14.78 -38.20
C TYR A 123 17.05 -14.71 -36.88
N LEU A 124 16.81 -15.68 -36.00
CA LEU A 124 17.57 -15.90 -34.78
C LEU A 124 18.59 -17.00 -35.04
N LEU A 125 19.86 -16.72 -34.85
CA LEU A 125 20.93 -17.69 -34.93
C LEU A 125 21.36 -18.04 -33.50
N LEU A 126 21.39 -19.33 -33.20
CA LEU A 126 21.68 -19.85 -31.86
C LEU A 126 22.82 -20.90 -31.97
N GLY A 127 23.76 -20.86 -31.03
CA GLY A 127 24.91 -21.75 -30.98
C GLY A 127 24.75 -22.92 -30.00
N ASP A 128 23.64 -23.00 -29.28
CA ASP A 128 23.38 -24.00 -28.25
C ASP A 128 22.03 -24.68 -28.46
N SER A 129 22.00 -26.01 -28.36
CA SER A 129 20.80 -26.83 -28.57
C SER A 129 19.75 -26.62 -27.49
N ALA A 130 20.13 -26.44 -26.23
CA ALA A 130 19.20 -26.24 -25.12
C ALA A 130 18.53 -24.88 -25.23
N VAL A 131 19.30 -23.83 -25.56
CA VAL A 131 18.79 -22.49 -25.84
C VAL A 131 17.84 -22.51 -27.03
N PHE A 132 18.19 -23.21 -28.12
CA PHE A 132 17.33 -23.37 -29.30
C PHE A 132 15.99 -24.01 -28.94
N GLN A 133 15.98 -25.12 -28.18
CA GLN A 133 14.74 -25.79 -27.78
C GLN A 133 13.89 -24.92 -26.88
N ARG A 134 14.50 -24.21 -25.91
CA ARG A 134 13.82 -23.24 -25.03
C ARG A 134 13.14 -22.14 -25.86
N VAL A 135 13.91 -21.46 -26.71
CA VAL A 135 13.43 -20.33 -27.51
C VAL A 135 12.33 -20.77 -28.46
N LEU A 136 12.54 -21.88 -29.21
CA LEU A 136 11.56 -22.41 -30.15
C LEU A 136 10.25 -22.80 -29.44
N GLY A 137 10.33 -23.49 -28.30
CA GLY A 137 9.17 -23.87 -27.50
C GLY A 137 8.37 -22.67 -26.99
N GLN A 138 9.06 -21.64 -26.50
CA GLN A 138 8.41 -20.41 -26.05
C GLN A 138 7.74 -19.65 -27.19
N LEU A 139 8.39 -19.49 -28.32
CA LEU A 139 7.83 -18.81 -29.48
C LEU A 139 6.59 -19.53 -30.03
N GLN A 140 6.63 -20.86 -30.15
CA GLN A 140 5.49 -21.68 -30.56
C GLN A 140 4.32 -21.56 -29.56
N ALA A 141 4.60 -21.66 -28.26
CA ALA A 141 3.60 -21.51 -27.22
C ALA A 141 2.94 -20.12 -27.23
N LYS A 142 3.70 -19.09 -27.55
CA LYS A 142 3.24 -17.68 -27.65
C LYS A 142 2.65 -17.33 -29.02
N GLN A 143 2.37 -18.36 -29.84
CA GLN A 143 1.72 -18.23 -31.16
C GLN A 143 2.50 -17.36 -32.15
N VAL A 144 3.83 -17.37 -32.06
CA VAL A 144 4.70 -16.75 -33.06
C VAL A 144 4.83 -17.71 -34.24
N ALA A 145 4.59 -17.22 -35.44
CA ALA A 145 4.81 -18.01 -36.65
C ALA A 145 6.31 -18.18 -36.89
N VAL A 146 6.82 -19.38 -36.68
CA VAL A 146 8.24 -19.70 -36.79
C VAL A 146 8.47 -20.88 -37.74
N ARG A 147 9.61 -20.85 -38.43
CA ARG A 147 10.24 -22.01 -39.10
C ARG A 147 11.62 -22.19 -38.53
N SER A 148 12.08 -23.41 -38.37
CA SER A 148 13.38 -23.68 -37.75
C SER A 148 14.19 -24.68 -38.54
N TRP A 149 15.50 -24.52 -38.51
CA TRP A 149 16.47 -25.40 -39.13
C TRP A 149 17.58 -25.70 -38.10
N ALA A 150 18.00 -26.96 -38.12
CA ALA A 150 19.19 -27.40 -37.39
C ALA A 150 20.31 -27.69 -38.42
N GLY A 151 21.52 -27.28 -38.13
CA GLY A 151 22.68 -27.57 -38.96
C GLY A 151 22.93 -29.08 -39.07
N GLY A 152 23.68 -29.52 -40.09
CA GLY A 152 24.01 -30.93 -40.30
C GLY A 152 24.89 -31.51 -39.15
N GLU A 153 25.15 -32.82 -39.22
CA GLU A 153 25.99 -33.52 -38.20
C GLU A 153 27.34 -32.82 -38.00
N GLY A 154 27.61 -32.43 -36.74
CA GLY A 154 28.84 -31.75 -36.35
C GLY A 154 28.75 -30.21 -36.31
N THR A 155 27.60 -29.60 -36.58
CA THR A 155 27.38 -28.15 -36.47
C THR A 155 26.44 -27.82 -35.33
N ASN A 156 26.86 -26.91 -34.43
CA ASN A 156 26.04 -26.41 -33.34
C ASN A 156 25.34 -25.08 -33.72
N ILE A 157 24.88 -24.94 -34.98
CA ILE A 157 24.17 -23.76 -35.43
C ILE A 157 22.70 -24.11 -35.66
N TYR A 158 21.83 -23.32 -35.06
CA TYR A 158 20.37 -23.43 -35.19
C TYR A 158 19.82 -22.09 -35.66
N ILE A 159 18.85 -22.13 -36.56
CA ILE A 159 18.21 -20.95 -37.14
C ILE A 159 16.71 -21.01 -36.92
N ILE A 160 16.13 -19.89 -36.45
CA ILE A 160 14.67 -19.73 -36.37
C ILE A 160 14.29 -18.51 -37.20
N GLU A 161 13.49 -18.70 -38.23
CA GLU A 161 12.81 -17.62 -38.97
C GLU A 161 11.58 -17.20 -38.20
N VAL A 162 11.42 -15.88 -38.02
CA VAL A 162 10.30 -15.29 -37.31
C VAL A 162 9.52 -14.35 -38.20
N ALA A 163 8.22 -14.63 -38.35
CA ALA A 163 7.26 -13.76 -39.00
C ALA A 163 6.34 -13.11 -37.95
N TYR A 164 6.80 -12.02 -37.35
CA TYR A 164 6.06 -11.33 -36.30
C TYR A 164 6.36 -9.83 -36.32
N HIS A 165 5.45 -9.01 -35.78
CA HIS A 165 5.67 -7.55 -35.70
C HIS A 165 6.86 -7.21 -34.79
N TRP A 166 7.87 -6.55 -35.34
CA TRP A 166 9.17 -6.38 -34.69
C TRP A 166 9.11 -5.77 -33.28
N GLY A 167 8.48 -4.63 -33.11
CA GLY A 167 8.43 -3.93 -31.82
C GLY A 167 7.75 -4.71 -30.69
N LEU A 168 6.87 -5.68 -31.02
CA LEU A 168 6.28 -6.60 -30.05
C LEU A 168 7.17 -7.81 -29.80
N PHE A 169 7.93 -8.23 -30.83
CA PHE A 169 8.82 -9.38 -30.76
C PHE A 169 10.03 -9.13 -29.87
N GLU A 170 10.66 -7.95 -29.99
CA GLU A 170 11.83 -7.59 -29.18
C GLU A 170 11.60 -7.74 -27.67
N GLN A 171 10.37 -7.47 -27.21
CA GLN A 171 10.00 -7.51 -25.80
C GLN A 171 9.39 -8.84 -25.35
N MET A 172 9.32 -9.81 -26.25
CA MET A 172 8.73 -11.12 -25.93
C MET A 172 9.70 -11.94 -25.08
N GLY A 173 9.20 -12.49 -23.99
CA GLY A 173 9.97 -13.37 -23.11
C GLY A 173 10.28 -14.71 -23.79
N LEU A 174 11.48 -15.21 -23.58
CA LEU A 174 12.03 -16.45 -24.19
C LEU A 174 12.19 -17.61 -23.21
N GLY A 175 11.55 -17.53 -22.02
CA GLY A 175 11.70 -18.51 -20.94
C GLY A 175 13.03 -18.34 -20.17
N PHE A 176 13.20 -19.11 -19.12
CA PHE A 176 14.28 -18.93 -18.15
C PHE A 176 15.53 -19.74 -18.55
N PRO A 177 16.74 -19.13 -18.53
CA PRO A 177 17.99 -19.82 -18.84
C PRO A 177 18.36 -20.85 -17.76
N SER A 178 18.63 -22.11 -18.17
CA SER A 178 18.97 -23.18 -17.23
C SER A 178 20.27 -22.91 -16.46
N GLY A 179 21.27 -22.30 -17.10
CA GLY A 179 22.52 -21.94 -16.44
C GLY A 179 22.35 -20.98 -15.28
N ALA A 180 21.48 -19.97 -15.44
CA ALA A 180 21.16 -19.06 -14.34
C ALA A 180 20.50 -19.78 -13.15
N LEU A 181 19.56 -20.68 -13.43
CA LEU A 181 18.88 -21.47 -12.41
C LEU A 181 19.83 -22.43 -11.68
N GLU A 182 20.76 -23.04 -12.41
CA GLU A 182 21.79 -23.92 -11.84
C GLU A 182 22.76 -23.15 -10.92
N GLU A 183 23.18 -21.94 -11.31
CA GLU A 183 24.07 -21.10 -10.48
C GLU A 183 23.39 -20.64 -9.20
N ILE A 184 22.10 -20.28 -9.25
CA ILE A 184 21.30 -19.90 -8.07
C ILE A 184 21.16 -21.09 -7.13
N ASN A 185 20.78 -22.26 -7.68
CA ASN A 185 20.65 -23.48 -6.89
C ASN A 185 21.98 -23.93 -6.27
N ALA A 186 23.09 -23.81 -7.00
CA ALA A 186 24.43 -24.13 -6.50
C ALA A 186 24.85 -23.18 -5.36
N ALA A 187 24.43 -21.92 -5.40
CA ALA A 187 24.61 -20.98 -4.29
C ALA A 187 23.68 -21.29 -3.10
N GLY A 188 22.69 -22.18 -3.27
CA GLY A 188 21.70 -22.55 -2.26
C GLY A 188 20.76 -21.41 -1.92
N LEU A 189 20.39 -20.59 -2.90
CA LEU A 189 19.43 -19.51 -2.83
C LEU A 189 18.09 -19.96 -3.46
N ASP A 190 17.00 -19.35 -3.01
CA ASP A 190 15.70 -19.56 -3.62
C ASP A 190 15.56 -18.75 -4.90
N THR A 191 14.71 -19.24 -5.81
CA THR A 191 14.46 -18.60 -7.10
C THR A 191 13.09 -17.98 -7.13
N MET A 192 13.00 -16.68 -7.38
CA MET A 192 11.76 -15.98 -7.74
C MET A 192 11.79 -15.66 -9.23
N VAL A 193 10.67 -15.77 -9.94
CA VAL A 193 10.64 -15.53 -11.38
C VAL A 193 9.70 -14.40 -11.74
N GLN A 194 10.15 -13.54 -12.68
CA GLN A 194 9.30 -12.53 -13.31
C GLN A 194 8.92 -13.01 -14.71
N VAL A 195 7.67 -13.41 -14.88
CA VAL A 195 7.12 -13.85 -16.17
C VAL A 195 6.63 -12.64 -16.97
N ARG A 196 7.00 -12.57 -18.25
CA ARG A 196 6.53 -11.54 -19.18
C ARG A 196 5.14 -11.84 -19.71
N SER A 197 4.36 -10.81 -19.92
CA SER A 197 3.09 -10.89 -20.64
C SER A 197 3.31 -10.86 -22.15
N TRP A 198 2.41 -11.46 -22.91
CA TRP A 198 2.47 -11.43 -24.37
C TRP A 198 1.07 -11.23 -24.96
N ASN A 199 1.00 -10.88 -26.23
CA ASN A 199 -0.26 -10.68 -26.93
C ASN A 199 -0.90 -12.02 -27.34
N GLN A 200 -2.22 -12.05 -27.48
CA GLN A 200 -2.98 -13.21 -27.94
C GLN A 200 -2.73 -14.48 -27.12
N VAL A 201 -2.73 -14.35 -25.78
CA VAL A 201 -2.52 -15.47 -24.86
C VAL A 201 -3.60 -16.54 -25.07
N THR A 202 -3.17 -17.72 -25.49
CA THR A 202 -4.03 -18.91 -25.62
C THR A 202 -3.96 -19.78 -24.36
N PRO A 203 -4.99 -20.60 -24.06
CA PRO A 203 -4.94 -21.54 -22.96
C PRO A 203 -3.75 -22.51 -23.04
N ALA A 204 -3.45 -23.03 -24.23
CA ALA A 204 -2.33 -23.93 -24.44
C ALA A 204 -0.98 -23.28 -24.20
N GLY A 205 -0.79 -22.05 -24.73
CA GLY A 205 0.44 -21.27 -24.51
C GLY A 205 0.64 -20.92 -23.03
N LEU A 206 -0.42 -20.49 -22.34
CA LEU A 206 -0.37 -20.19 -20.92
C LEU A 206 0.01 -21.45 -20.11
N THR A 207 -0.61 -22.59 -20.43
CA THR A 207 -0.31 -23.87 -19.79
C THR A 207 1.14 -24.28 -20.02
N TYR A 208 1.68 -24.12 -21.24
CA TYR A 208 3.07 -24.43 -21.53
C TYR A 208 4.02 -23.57 -20.68
N VAL A 209 3.86 -22.23 -20.73
CA VAL A 209 4.75 -21.30 -20.02
C VAL A 209 4.75 -21.57 -18.51
N LEU A 210 3.58 -21.75 -17.90
CA LEU A 210 3.48 -21.96 -16.45
C LEU A 210 3.99 -23.37 -16.03
N ARG A 211 3.80 -24.40 -16.87
CA ARG A 211 4.35 -25.74 -16.60
C ARG A 211 5.87 -25.80 -16.66
N GLU A 212 6.51 -24.99 -17.52
CA GLU A 212 7.98 -24.90 -17.54
C GLU A 212 8.53 -24.41 -16.18
N LEU A 213 7.77 -23.58 -15.44
CA LEU A 213 8.17 -23.13 -14.12
C LEU A 213 8.28 -24.25 -13.07
N LYS A 214 7.56 -25.38 -13.26
CA LYS A 214 7.68 -26.56 -12.37
C LYS A 214 9.08 -27.18 -12.38
N LYS A 215 9.88 -26.90 -13.41
CA LYS A 215 11.24 -27.41 -13.55
C LYS A 215 12.27 -26.58 -12.77
N ILE A 216 11.87 -25.40 -12.27
CA ILE A 216 12.76 -24.49 -11.57
C ILE A 216 12.96 -24.99 -10.13
N PRO A 217 14.20 -25.27 -9.74
CA PRO A 217 14.49 -25.70 -8.37
C PRO A 217 14.27 -24.56 -7.38
N ASN A 218 13.76 -24.87 -6.19
CA ASN A 218 13.53 -23.91 -5.10
C ASN A 218 12.77 -22.65 -5.58
N LEU A 219 11.73 -22.83 -6.39
CA LEU A 219 10.86 -21.73 -6.80
C LEU A 219 10.10 -21.20 -5.57
N SER A 220 10.30 -19.93 -5.23
CA SER A 220 9.74 -19.28 -4.03
C SER A 220 8.67 -18.23 -4.32
N GLY A 221 8.41 -17.92 -5.59
CA GLY A 221 7.37 -16.96 -5.95
C GLY A 221 7.33 -16.59 -7.42
N ILE A 222 6.16 -16.12 -7.86
CA ILE A 222 5.93 -15.68 -9.23
C ILE A 222 5.55 -14.20 -9.24
N LEU A 223 6.23 -13.44 -10.08
CA LEU A 223 6.04 -12.00 -10.26
C LEU A 223 5.62 -11.70 -11.70
N PHE A 224 4.67 -10.79 -11.86
CA PHE A 224 4.34 -10.16 -13.14
C PHE A 224 4.55 -8.66 -13.02
N ASN A 225 5.20 -8.02 -13.99
CA ASN A 225 5.49 -6.58 -13.95
C ASN A 225 4.98 -5.82 -15.19
N ASP A 226 4.33 -6.48 -16.12
CA ASP A 226 3.71 -5.82 -17.26
C ASP A 226 2.37 -5.17 -16.86
N PRO A 227 1.90 -4.12 -17.57
CA PRO A 227 0.68 -3.40 -17.20
C PRO A 227 -0.59 -4.26 -17.10
N VAL A 228 -0.60 -5.41 -17.78
CA VAL A 228 -1.72 -6.36 -17.82
C VAL A 228 -1.19 -7.78 -17.63
N LEU A 229 -1.87 -8.56 -16.78
CA LEU A 229 -1.53 -9.99 -16.58
C LEU A 229 -1.71 -10.79 -17.87
N PRO A 230 -0.87 -11.82 -18.11
CA PRO A 230 -1.02 -12.69 -19.28
C PRO A 230 -2.42 -13.36 -19.26
N GLY A 231 -3.13 -13.23 -20.38
CA GLY A 231 -4.46 -13.81 -20.54
C GLY A 231 -5.62 -13.09 -19.86
N TYR A 232 -5.40 -11.98 -19.17
CA TYR A 232 -6.49 -11.18 -18.60
C TYR A 232 -7.32 -10.51 -19.71
N PRO A 233 -8.68 -10.46 -19.58
CA PRO A 233 -9.51 -11.06 -18.53
C PRO A 233 -9.93 -12.52 -18.79
N LYS A 234 -9.79 -13.03 -20.01
CA LYS A 234 -10.42 -14.29 -20.46
C LYS A 234 -9.86 -15.53 -19.76
N ASN A 235 -8.55 -15.60 -19.57
CA ASN A 235 -7.84 -16.79 -19.07
C ASN A 235 -7.40 -16.67 -17.61
N ILE A 236 -7.89 -15.68 -16.86
CA ILE A 236 -7.43 -15.43 -15.49
C ILE A 236 -7.70 -16.60 -14.54
N ARG A 237 -8.80 -17.35 -14.72
CA ARG A 237 -9.10 -18.56 -13.94
C ARG A 237 -8.15 -19.70 -14.26
N LEU A 238 -7.76 -19.84 -15.52
CA LEU A 238 -6.74 -20.83 -15.91
C LEU A 238 -5.39 -20.44 -15.32
N LEU A 239 -5.03 -19.16 -15.39
CA LEU A 239 -3.80 -18.62 -14.77
C LEU A 239 -3.76 -18.93 -13.27
N SER A 240 -4.86 -18.68 -12.54
CA SER A 240 -4.92 -18.98 -11.10
C SER A 240 -4.78 -20.48 -10.81
N TYR A 241 -5.44 -21.33 -11.58
CA TYR A 241 -5.30 -22.78 -11.45
C TYR A 241 -3.86 -23.25 -11.65
N LEU A 242 -3.18 -22.74 -12.69
CA LEU A 242 -1.80 -23.12 -12.99
C LEU A 242 -0.80 -22.63 -11.93
N ILE A 243 -1.05 -21.45 -11.31
CA ILE A 243 -0.20 -20.94 -10.22
C ILE A 243 -0.44 -21.78 -8.94
N LEU A 244 -1.68 -22.13 -8.63
CA LEU A 244 -1.98 -23.02 -7.51
C LEU A 244 -1.30 -24.39 -7.65
N GLU A 245 -1.14 -24.91 -8.88
CA GLU A 245 -0.38 -26.14 -9.12
C GLU A 245 1.13 -26.02 -8.83
N LEU A 246 1.68 -24.80 -8.76
CA LEU A 246 3.09 -24.54 -8.46
C LEU A 246 3.35 -24.41 -6.95
N ASP A 247 2.31 -24.24 -6.15
CA ASP A 247 2.35 -24.11 -4.68
C ASP A 247 3.31 -23.00 -4.19
N VAL A 248 3.29 -21.86 -4.88
CA VAL A 248 4.09 -20.69 -4.55
C VAL A 248 3.24 -19.41 -4.55
N PRO A 249 3.58 -18.41 -3.75
CA PRO A 249 2.83 -17.16 -3.67
C PRO A 249 2.97 -16.32 -4.94
N LEU A 250 1.90 -15.58 -5.24
CA LEU A 250 1.94 -14.47 -6.18
C LEU A 250 2.62 -13.27 -5.52
N VAL A 251 3.65 -12.73 -6.17
CA VAL A 251 4.38 -11.56 -5.67
C VAL A 251 3.80 -10.28 -6.23
N GLN A 252 3.36 -9.38 -5.36
CA GLN A 252 2.79 -8.08 -5.70
C GLN A 252 3.77 -6.95 -5.44
N ILE A 253 4.16 -6.21 -6.49
CA ILE A 253 5.02 -5.02 -6.35
C ILE A 253 4.20 -3.88 -5.75
N GLU A 254 4.74 -3.23 -4.71
CA GLU A 254 4.12 -2.06 -4.09
C GLU A 254 4.13 -0.85 -5.04
N PHE A 255 3.09 -0.03 -4.97
CA PHE A 255 2.88 1.19 -5.79
C PHE A 255 2.71 0.95 -7.30
N THR A 256 2.67 -0.29 -7.77
CA THR A 256 2.33 -0.59 -9.15
C THR A 256 0.85 -0.92 -9.32
N THR A 257 0.28 -0.50 -10.44
CA THR A 257 -1.10 -0.85 -10.81
C THR A 257 -1.04 -1.79 -12.02
N GLN A 258 -1.47 -3.05 -11.80
CA GLN A 258 -1.50 -4.07 -12.84
C GLN A 258 -2.93 -4.58 -13.02
N LYS A 259 -3.43 -4.53 -14.27
CA LYS A 259 -4.78 -5.01 -14.58
C LYS A 259 -4.88 -6.53 -14.38
N GLY A 260 -5.82 -6.93 -13.52
CA GLY A 260 -6.09 -8.34 -13.22
C GLY A 260 -5.42 -8.85 -11.94
N LEU A 261 -4.39 -8.18 -11.39
CA LEU A 261 -3.62 -8.66 -10.25
C LEU A 261 -4.49 -8.89 -9.00
N ALA A 262 -5.32 -7.93 -8.63
CA ALA A 262 -6.23 -8.07 -7.50
C ALA A 262 -7.22 -9.24 -7.70
N ASN A 263 -7.75 -9.40 -8.92
CA ASN A 263 -8.64 -10.52 -9.25
C ASN A 263 -7.91 -11.87 -9.15
N LEU A 264 -6.67 -11.93 -9.65
CA LEU A 264 -5.84 -13.13 -9.55
C LEU A 264 -5.54 -13.46 -8.08
N GLY A 265 -5.12 -12.50 -7.27
CA GLY A 265 -4.85 -12.70 -5.85
C GLY A 265 -6.08 -13.22 -5.08
N LEU A 266 -7.29 -12.76 -5.43
CA LEU A 266 -8.53 -13.29 -4.84
C LEU A 266 -8.83 -14.72 -5.29
N LEU A 267 -8.51 -15.09 -6.56
CA LEU A 267 -8.66 -16.46 -7.08
C LEU A 267 -7.63 -17.44 -6.53
N LEU A 268 -6.51 -16.94 -6.02
CA LEU A 268 -5.45 -17.71 -5.34
C LEU A 268 -5.69 -17.82 -3.82
N ASP A 269 -6.93 -17.63 -3.35
CA ASP A 269 -7.28 -17.60 -1.92
C ASP A 269 -6.41 -16.63 -1.10
N LYS A 270 -5.94 -15.55 -1.78
CA LYS A 270 -5.08 -14.53 -1.21
C LYS A 270 -3.66 -15.02 -0.86
N ASN A 271 -3.20 -16.11 -1.49
CA ASN A 271 -1.79 -16.51 -1.42
C ASN A 271 -0.94 -15.49 -2.20
N VAL A 272 -0.64 -14.39 -1.55
CA VAL A 272 0.07 -13.24 -2.12
C VAL A 272 1.05 -12.69 -1.10
N VAL A 273 2.28 -12.45 -1.53
CA VAL A 273 3.29 -11.71 -0.76
C VAL A 273 3.55 -10.35 -1.41
N ARG A 274 3.84 -9.35 -0.58
CA ARG A 274 4.09 -8.00 -1.08
C ARG A 274 5.58 -7.74 -1.17
N LEU A 275 5.99 -7.13 -2.30
CA LEU A 275 7.36 -6.75 -2.61
C LEU A 275 7.51 -5.23 -2.60
N HIS A 276 8.58 -4.75 -1.96
CA HIS A 276 9.05 -3.38 -2.06
C HIS A 276 10.43 -3.32 -2.70
N THR A 277 10.64 -2.31 -3.50
CA THR A 277 11.95 -2.01 -4.09
C THR A 277 12.17 -0.50 -4.15
N LEU A 278 13.43 -0.10 -4.09
CA LEU A 278 13.87 1.25 -4.40
C LEU A 278 14.38 1.24 -5.84
N SER A 279 13.68 1.93 -6.74
CA SER A 279 14.05 1.92 -8.16
C SER A 279 15.39 2.61 -8.41
N LEU A 280 16.14 2.13 -9.40
CA LEU A 280 17.40 2.76 -9.83
C LEU A 280 17.19 4.22 -10.27
N GLU A 281 16.05 4.53 -10.89
CA GLU A 281 15.69 5.90 -11.28
C GLU A 281 15.53 6.83 -10.06
N GLU A 282 14.87 6.34 -9.00
CA GLU A 282 14.70 7.10 -7.76
C GLU A 282 16.05 7.31 -7.07
N ASP A 283 16.89 6.29 -7.02
CA ASP A 283 18.24 6.39 -6.45
C ASP A 283 19.12 7.35 -7.24
N ASN A 284 19.18 7.22 -8.56
CA ASN A 284 19.93 8.13 -9.44
C ASN A 284 19.52 9.60 -9.27
N LYS A 285 18.24 9.84 -8.96
CA LYS A 285 17.72 11.20 -8.76
C LYS A 285 18.04 11.77 -7.38
N LYS A 286 18.06 10.93 -6.35
CA LYS A 286 18.20 11.37 -4.95
C LYS A 286 19.55 11.03 -4.32
N ASN A 287 20.29 10.11 -4.92
CA ASN A 287 21.59 9.62 -4.49
C ASN A 287 21.60 9.23 -2.99
N TYR A 288 20.75 8.26 -2.62
CA TYR A 288 20.64 7.78 -1.26
C TYR A 288 21.94 7.11 -0.76
N ASP A 289 22.28 7.33 0.49
CA ASP A 289 23.31 6.53 1.18
C ASP A 289 22.72 5.19 1.70
N ILE A 290 23.60 4.31 2.20
CA ILE A 290 23.17 3.00 2.72
C ILE A 290 22.18 3.15 3.87
N ALA A 291 22.37 4.10 4.78
CA ALA A 291 21.52 4.28 5.94
C ALA A 291 20.10 4.71 5.52
N GLU A 292 19.99 5.61 4.55
CA GLU A 292 18.71 6.06 3.98
C GLU A 292 17.99 4.93 3.24
N MET A 293 18.73 4.08 2.51
CA MET A 293 18.16 2.91 1.83
C MET A 293 17.64 1.89 2.84
N VAL A 294 18.45 1.57 3.87
CA VAL A 294 18.08 0.62 4.93
C VAL A 294 16.84 1.10 5.68
N ASP A 295 16.75 2.39 6.04
CA ASP A 295 15.56 2.97 6.68
C ASP A 295 14.31 2.76 5.84
N ARG A 296 14.39 2.96 4.52
CA ARG A 296 13.25 2.76 3.62
C ARG A 296 12.83 1.29 3.52
N PHE A 297 13.77 0.34 3.48
CA PHE A 297 13.48 -1.09 3.51
C PHE A 297 12.88 -1.52 4.84
N ASN A 298 13.42 -1.01 5.95
CA ASN A 298 12.88 -1.25 7.28
C ASN A 298 11.43 -0.76 7.42
N LEU A 299 11.15 0.49 7.05
CA LEU A 299 9.80 1.04 7.04
C LEU A 299 8.84 0.23 6.15
N ALA A 300 9.32 -0.36 5.06
CA ALA A 300 8.52 -1.24 4.23
C ALA A 300 8.17 -2.53 4.95
N ALA A 301 9.13 -3.19 5.57
CA ALA A 301 8.93 -4.46 6.25
C ALA A 301 8.13 -4.30 7.55
N ALA A 302 8.53 -3.39 8.44
CA ALA A 302 7.93 -3.20 9.76
C ALA A 302 6.57 -2.51 9.70
N GLU A 303 6.46 -1.36 8.99
CA GLU A 303 5.23 -0.56 9.03
C GLU A 303 4.21 -0.91 7.93
N ARG A 304 4.61 -1.53 6.82
CA ARG A 304 3.73 -1.79 5.67
C ARG A 304 3.50 -3.28 5.40
N ASN A 305 4.03 -4.15 6.25
CA ASN A 305 3.87 -5.60 6.13
C ASN A 305 4.36 -6.15 4.78
N ILE A 306 5.51 -5.67 4.33
CA ILE A 306 6.21 -6.16 3.15
C ILE A 306 7.06 -7.37 3.57
N ARG A 307 7.05 -8.44 2.77
CA ARG A 307 7.81 -9.66 3.06
C ARG A 307 8.83 -10.02 1.99
N VAL A 308 8.90 -9.24 0.92
CA VAL A 308 9.97 -9.34 -0.08
C VAL A 308 10.59 -7.96 -0.28
N LEU A 309 11.89 -7.85 -0.04
CA LEU A 309 12.68 -6.65 -0.28
C LEU A 309 13.59 -6.90 -1.47
N LEU A 310 13.32 -6.24 -2.60
CA LEU A 310 14.13 -6.36 -3.80
C LEU A 310 15.19 -5.26 -3.81
N LEU A 311 16.44 -5.65 -3.62
CA LEU A 311 17.62 -4.81 -3.70
C LEU A 311 18.15 -4.86 -5.14
N HIS A 312 18.18 -3.70 -5.81
CA HIS A 312 18.88 -3.56 -7.08
C HIS A 312 20.39 -3.42 -6.84
N SER A 313 21.17 -3.70 -7.87
CA SER A 313 22.60 -3.40 -7.86
C SER A 313 22.81 -1.91 -8.14
N TYR A 314 22.91 -1.12 -7.07
CA TYR A 314 23.09 0.32 -7.15
C TYR A 314 24.52 0.66 -7.57
N MET A 315 24.64 1.49 -8.62
CA MET A 315 25.89 1.95 -9.19
C MET A 315 26.14 3.39 -8.72
N LYS A 316 27.05 3.55 -7.77
CA LYS A 316 27.39 4.86 -7.20
C LYS A 316 28.65 5.41 -7.86
N SER A 317 28.61 6.64 -8.37
CA SER A 317 29.74 7.28 -9.06
C SER A 317 30.96 7.47 -8.15
N ASP A 318 30.72 7.61 -6.86
CA ASP A 318 31.76 7.90 -5.86
C ASP A 318 32.31 6.64 -5.17
N GLU A 319 31.79 5.45 -5.52
CA GLU A 319 32.15 4.19 -4.88
C GLU A 319 33.10 3.37 -5.77
N PRO A 320 34.32 3.10 -5.35
CA PRO A 320 35.29 2.36 -6.15
C PRO A 320 34.99 0.85 -6.27
N ASP A 321 34.33 0.26 -5.28
CA ASP A 321 33.95 -1.16 -5.25
C ASP A 321 32.43 -1.32 -5.14
N MET A 322 31.76 -1.39 -6.30
CA MET A 322 30.32 -1.55 -6.40
C MET A 322 29.83 -2.85 -5.76
N LEU A 323 30.61 -3.92 -5.82
CA LEU A 323 30.24 -5.18 -5.19
C LEU A 323 30.25 -5.04 -3.67
N ALA A 324 31.29 -4.45 -3.09
CA ALA A 324 31.37 -4.22 -1.65
C ALA A 324 30.21 -3.33 -1.15
N PHE A 325 29.87 -2.26 -1.88
CA PHE A 325 28.72 -1.40 -1.54
C PHE A 325 27.42 -2.20 -1.47
N ASN A 326 27.10 -3.00 -2.50
CA ASN A 326 25.86 -3.75 -2.55
C ASN A 326 25.81 -4.90 -1.52
N LEU A 327 26.95 -5.52 -1.20
CA LEU A 327 27.05 -6.50 -0.12
C LEU A 327 26.83 -5.85 1.25
N GLN A 328 27.42 -4.67 1.49
CA GLN A 328 27.23 -3.91 2.71
C GLN A 328 25.75 -3.46 2.87
N LEU A 329 25.09 -3.05 1.78
CA LEU A 329 23.65 -2.73 1.80
C LEU A 329 22.82 -3.95 2.20
N ALA A 330 23.11 -5.12 1.64
CA ALA A 330 22.38 -6.35 1.97
C ALA A 330 22.59 -6.72 3.46
N GLN A 331 23.83 -6.67 3.95
CA GLN A 331 24.17 -6.93 5.33
C GLN A 331 23.48 -5.95 6.28
N ALA A 332 23.58 -4.65 6.02
CA ALA A 332 22.98 -3.63 6.85
C ALA A 332 21.43 -3.75 6.88
N THR A 333 20.83 -4.13 5.75
CA THR A 333 19.39 -4.41 5.68
C THR A 333 19.02 -5.60 6.56
N ARG A 334 19.75 -6.72 6.49
CA ARG A 334 19.55 -7.88 7.36
C ARG A 334 19.66 -7.50 8.83
N ASP A 335 20.78 -6.88 9.21
CA ASP A 335 21.09 -6.57 10.62
C ASP A 335 20.02 -5.64 11.21
N ASN A 336 19.49 -4.70 10.41
CA ASN A 336 18.41 -3.81 10.83
C ASN A 336 17.06 -4.54 10.97
N LEU A 337 16.70 -5.45 10.04
CA LEU A 337 15.48 -6.26 10.15
C LEU A 337 15.50 -7.15 11.39
N GLU A 338 16.64 -7.78 11.68
CA GLU A 338 16.81 -8.63 12.87
C GLU A 338 16.73 -7.81 14.17
N ALA A 339 17.25 -6.58 14.17
CA ALA A 339 17.12 -5.65 15.31
C ALA A 339 15.65 -5.25 15.58
N GLU A 340 14.81 -5.18 14.52
CA GLU A 340 13.37 -4.95 14.65
C GLU A 340 12.57 -6.23 14.99
N GLY A 341 13.25 -7.37 15.20
CA GLY A 341 12.63 -8.65 15.55
C GLY A 341 12.06 -9.42 14.36
N LEU A 342 12.38 -9.02 13.13
CA LEU A 342 12.02 -9.76 11.92
C LEU A 342 13.08 -10.83 11.62
N GLN A 343 12.68 -11.91 10.97
CA GLN A 343 13.57 -12.97 10.53
C GLN A 343 13.91 -12.80 9.05
N VAL A 344 15.15 -13.08 8.66
CA VAL A 344 15.55 -13.07 7.26
C VAL A 344 15.59 -14.50 6.72
N GLY A 345 14.89 -14.76 5.63
CA GLY A 345 14.75 -16.09 5.04
C GLY A 345 13.75 -16.13 3.91
N GLU A 346 12.99 -17.20 3.81
CA GLU A 346 11.85 -17.29 2.89
C GLU A 346 10.73 -16.32 3.31
N ALA A 347 10.08 -15.72 2.32
CA ALA A 347 9.00 -14.76 2.57
C ALA A 347 7.81 -15.45 3.24
N SER A 348 7.42 -15.01 4.43
CA SER A 348 6.24 -15.55 5.09
C SER A 348 4.94 -15.10 4.42
N GLU A 349 3.97 -15.98 4.39
CA GLU A 349 2.62 -15.78 3.85
C GLU A 349 1.61 -15.56 4.96
N LEU A 350 0.63 -14.67 4.72
CA LEU A 350 -0.49 -14.51 5.64
C LEU A 350 -1.43 -15.71 5.54
N GLN A 351 -1.55 -16.45 6.64
CA GLN A 351 -2.45 -17.60 6.72
C GLN A 351 -3.93 -17.19 6.58
N PRO A 352 -4.79 -18.03 5.98
CA PRO A 352 -6.20 -17.73 5.79
C PRO A 352 -6.91 -17.35 7.09
N MET A 353 -7.61 -16.22 7.11
CA MET A 353 -8.39 -15.76 8.23
C MET A 353 -9.86 -16.15 8.08
N HIS A 354 -10.39 -16.90 9.05
CA HIS A 354 -11.80 -17.27 9.06
C HIS A 354 -12.68 -16.11 9.55
N ASN A 355 -13.26 -15.38 8.63
CA ASN A 355 -14.22 -14.32 8.94
C ASN A 355 -15.64 -14.87 9.07
N SER A 356 -16.11 -15.10 10.28
CA SER A 356 -17.50 -15.48 10.52
C SER A 356 -18.46 -14.38 10.09
N ARG A 357 -19.47 -14.71 9.26
CA ARG A 357 -20.53 -13.77 8.86
C ARG A 357 -21.30 -13.21 10.06
N LEU A 358 -21.44 -14.01 11.13
CA LEU A 358 -22.07 -13.57 12.37
C LEU A 358 -21.25 -12.48 13.07
N VAL A 359 -19.94 -12.68 13.20
CA VAL A 359 -19.02 -11.68 13.78
C VAL A 359 -19.10 -10.37 12.99
N LEU A 360 -19.06 -10.47 11.67
CA LEU A 360 -19.20 -9.32 10.78
C LEU A 360 -20.56 -8.63 10.95
N PHE A 361 -21.65 -9.39 10.98
CA PHE A 361 -23.00 -8.87 11.17
C PHE A 361 -23.13 -8.09 12.48
N VAL A 362 -22.69 -8.67 13.59
CA VAL A 362 -22.72 -8.04 14.92
C VAL A 362 -21.89 -6.75 14.95
N THR A 363 -20.70 -6.75 14.33
CA THR A 363 -19.85 -5.55 14.23
C THR A 363 -20.58 -4.42 13.50
N GLY A 364 -21.29 -4.71 12.41
CA GLY A 364 -22.07 -3.72 11.66
C GLY A 364 -23.26 -3.17 12.47
N LEU A 365 -23.90 -3.96 13.33
CA LEU A 365 -24.95 -3.46 14.23
C LEU A 365 -24.43 -2.36 15.17
N GLY A 366 -23.16 -2.45 15.61
CA GLY A 366 -22.53 -1.40 16.42
C GLY A 366 -22.41 -0.06 15.68
N VAL A 367 -22.11 -0.12 14.38
CA VAL A 367 -22.03 1.10 13.55
C VAL A 367 -23.43 1.73 13.36
N ILE A 368 -24.45 0.92 13.09
CA ILE A 368 -25.84 1.37 12.98
C ILE A 368 -26.29 2.01 14.31
N ALA A 369 -26.00 1.37 15.44
CA ALA A 369 -26.32 1.90 16.75
C ALA A 369 -25.62 3.23 17.04
N GLY A 370 -24.34 3.39 16.63
CA GLY A 370 -23.60 4.65 16.70
C GLY A 370 -24.24 5.76 15.88
N ALA A 371 -24.64 5.46 14.64
CA ALA A 371 -25.35 6.39 13.77
C ALA A 371 -26.69 6.82 14.38
N MET A 372 -27.46 5.87 14.93
CA MET A 372 -28.71 6.18 15.66
C MET A 372 -28.46 7.10 16.86
N LEU A 373 -27.43 6.83 17.67
CA LEU A 373 -27.07 7.66 18.81
C LEU A 373 -26.72 9.11 18.39
N LEU A 374 -25.96 9.27 17.30
CA LEU A 374 -25.62 10.57 16.75
C LEU A 374 -26.90 11.38 16.43
N VAL A 375 -27.86 10.75 15.73
CA VAL A 375 -29.12 11.40 15.32
C VAL A 375 -30.06 11.66 16.52
N ILE A 376 -30.10 10.77 17.52
CA ILE A 376 -30.82 11.00 18.78
C ILE A 376 -30.25 12.23 19.52
N MET A 377 -28.92 12.39 19.54
CA MET A 377 -28.29 13.54 20.16
C MET A 377 -28.59 14.87 19.45
N LEU A 378 -28.96 14.83 18.18
CA LEU A 378 -29.47 15.98 17.43
C LEU A 378 -30.94 16.30 17.75
N GLY A 379 -31.63 15.44 18.51
CA GLY A 379 -33.06 15.57 18.85
C GLY A 379 -34.01 14.97 17.82
N TRP A 380 -33.52 14.20 16.85
CA TRP A 380 -34.33 13.65 15.74
C TRP A 380 -34.66 12.17 15.97
N ASN A 381 -35.39 11.89 17.06
CA ASN A 381 -35.66 10.52 17.51
C ASN A 381 -36.40 9.66 16.45
N ARG A 382 -37.33 10.23 15.69
CA ARG A 382 -38.03 9.49 14.61
C ARG A 382 -37.10 9.16 13.44
N ALA A 383 -36.27 10.10 13.05
CA ALA A 383 -35.25 9.87 12.01
C ALA A 383 -34.24 8.80 12.43
N ALA A 384 -33.84 8.77 13.70
CA ALA A 384 -32.94 7.74 14.23
C ALA A 384 -33.53 6.33 14.08
N MET A 385 -34.83 6.15 14.33
CA MET A 385 -35.49 4.84 14.12
C MET A 385 -35.53 4.46 12.63
N GLY A 386 -35.84 5.43 11.76
CA GLY A 386 -35.80 5.21 10.31
C GLY A 386 -34.42 4.81 9.81
N ILE A 387 -33.37 5.50 10.26
CA ILE A 387 -31.96 5.18 9.95
C ILE A 387 -31.59 3.79 10.47
N GLY A 388 -32.00 3.43 11.68
CA GLY A 388 -31.77 2.12 12.25
C GLY A 388 -32.41 1.01 11.43
N LEU A 389 -33.67 1.16 11.05
CA LEU A 389 -34.39 0.18 10.24
C LEU A 389 -33.80 0.06 8.83
N LEU A 390 -33.59 1.17 8.14
CA LEU A 390 -33.01 1.18 6.80
C LEU A 390 -31.57 0.64 6.80
N GLY A 391 -30.77 1.03 7.80
CA GLY A 391 -29.41 0.53 7.98
C GLY A 391 -29.38 -0.97 8.21
N LEU A 392 -30.27 -1.50 9.06
CA LEU A 392 -30.38 -2.93 9.32
C LEU A 392 -30.82 -3.70 8.06
N LEU A 393 -31.84 -3.22 7.35
CA LEU A 393 -32.31 -3.85 6.11
C LEU A 393 -31.24 -3.84 5.03
N ALA A 394 -30.57 -2.70 4.81
CA ALA A 394 -29.49 -2.59 3.84
C ALA A 394 -28.30 -3.50 4.21
N TRP A 395 -27.88 -3.49 5.47
CA TRP A 395 -26.77 -4.33 5.96
C TRP A 395 -27.07 -5.83 5.78
N THR A 396 -28.24 -6.27 6.26
CA THR A 396 -28.67 -7.66 6.13
C THR A 396 -28.84 -8.05 4.66
N GLY A 397 -29.48 -7.19 3.86
CA GLY A 397 -29.72 -7.43 2.44
C GLY A 397 -28.41 -7.56 1.64
N MET A 398 -27.46 -6.68 1.85
CA MET A 398 -26.16 -6.76 1.17
C MET A 398 -25.37 -8.01 1.54
N LEU A 399 -25.43 -8.44 2.81
CA LEU A 399 -24.77 -9.70 3.24
C LEU A 399 -25.48 -10.93 2.67
N ALA A 400 -26.79 -10.90 2.52
CA ALA A 400 -27.59 -12.00 1.96
C ALA A 400 -27.37 -12.20 0.45
N VAL A 401 -27.15 -11.11 -0.30
CA VAL A 401 -26.86 -11.16 -1.75
C VAL A 401 -25.36 -11.21 -2.07
N GLU A 402 -24.53 -11.63 -1.12
CA GLU A 402 -23.07 -11.82 -1.28
C GLU A 402 -22.26 -10.55 -1.59
N LEU A 403 -22.85 -9.36 -1.45
CA LEU A 403 -22.15 -8.09 -1.59
C LEU A 403 -21.36 -7.72 -0.33
N VAL A 404 -20.59 -8.66 0.20
CA VAL A 404 -19.90 -8.56 1.51
C VAL A 404 -18.86 -7.44 1.50
N THR A 405 -17.99 -7.39 0.49
CA THR A 405 -16.90 -6.41 0.41
C THR A 405 -17.40 -4.95 0.30
N PRO A 406 -18.32 -4.59 -0.61
CA PRO A 406 -18.86 -3.22 -0.63
C PRO A 406 -19.63 -2.89 0.65
N ALA A 407 -20.35 -3.84 1.24
CA ALA A 407 -21.05 -3.64 2.50
C ALA A 407 -20.08 -3.28 3.65
N ARG A 408 -18.97 -4.03 3.80
CA ARG A 408 -17.89 -3.73 4.77
C ARG A 408 -17.33 -2.32 4.59
N LYS A 409 -17.04 -1.91 3.35
CA LYS A 409 -16.49 -0.58 3.03
C LYS A 409 -17.44 0.55 3.40
N ILE A 410 -18.74 0.39 3.10
CA ILE A 410 -19.77 1.37 3.45
C ILE A 410 -19.88 1.49 4.98
N MET A 411 -20.00 0.36 5.68
CA MET A 411 -20.11 0.38 7.14
C MET A 411 -18.86 0.94 7.82
N ALA A 412 -17.67 0.60 7.33
CA ALA A 412 -16.41 1.18 7.81
C ALA A 412 -16.37 2.70 7.59
N PHE A 413 -16.83 3.19 6.44
CA PHE A 413 -16.95 4.62 6.18
C PHE A 413 -17.90 5.31 7.15
N ILE A 414 -19.07 4.73 7.41
CA ILE A 414 -20.03 5.27 8.40
C ILE A 414 -19.38 5.29 9.80
N ALA A 415 -18.65 4.25 10.20
CA ALA A 415 -17.97 4.23 11.50
C ALA A 415 -16.97 5.39 11.65
N VAL A 416 -16.12 5.61 10.64
CA VAL A 416 -15.11 6.68 10.64
C VAL A 416 -15.72 8.07 10.66
N VAL A 417 -16.92 8.26 10.10
CA VAL A 417 -17.64 9.54 10.13
C VAL A 417 -18.36 9.75 11.47
N VAL A 418 -19.08 8.73 11.92
CA VAL A 418 -19.98 8.84 13.07
C VAL A 418 -19.23 8.98 14.39
N PHE A 419 -18.25 8.15 14.67
CA PHE A 419 -17.67 8.07 16.02
C PHE A 419 -16.80 9.29 16.40
N PRO A 420 -15.91 9.85 15.53
CA PRO A 420 -15.24 11.10 15.84
C PRO A 420 -16.21 12.26 16.04
N THR A 421 -17.27 12.32 15.22
CA THR A 421 -18.32 13.34 15.35
C THR A 421 -19.06 13.21 16.68
N LEU A 422 -19.49 12.01 17.03
CA LEU A 422 -20.17 11.70 18.28
C LEU A 422 -19.29 12.00 19.49
N SER A 423 -17.99 11.65 19.44
CA SER A 423 -17.04 11.90 20.52
C SER A 423 -16.90 13.39 20.85
N LEU A 424 -16.85 14.24 19.84
CA LEU A 424 -16.79 15.69 19.98
C LEU A 424 -18.12 16.26 20.47
N MET A 425 -19.25 15.78 19.95
CA MET A 425 -20.58 16.23 20.42
C MET A 425 -20.82 15.97 21.91
N VAL A 426 -20.33 14.84 22.42
CA VAL A 426 -20.48 14.44 23.84
C VAL A 426 -19.58 15.27 24.75
N ASN A 427 -18.35 15.53 24.32
CA ASN A 427 -17.31 16.08 25.21
C ASN A 427 -17.12 17.61 25.09
N VAL A 428 -17.43 18.23 23.94
CA VAL A 428 -17.32 19.69 23.79
C VAL A 428 -18.45 20.39 24.49
N ARG A 429 -18.12 21.23 25.49
CA ARG A 429 -19.06 21.98 26.34
C ARG A 429 -18.97 23.47 26.07
N GLN A 430 -19.99 24.23 26.47
CA GLN A 430 -20.02 25.70 26.31
C GLN A 430 -19.10 26.44 27.29
N GLY A 431 -18.90 25.91 28.50
CA GLY A 431 -18.06 26.54 29.54
C GLY A 431 -16.62 26.02 29.50
N GLY A 432 -15.67 26.88 29.86
CA GLY A 432 -14.27 26.47 30.09
C GLY A 432 -14.12 25.51 31.27
N THR A 433 -13.02 24.76 31.27
CA THR A 433 -12.73 23.76 32.31
C THR A 433 -11.31 23.94 32.87
N SER A 434 -10.99 23.23 33.96
CA SER A 434 -9.60 23.19 34.46
C SER A 434 -8.70 22.39 33.50
N VAL A 435 -7.38 22.61 33.57
CA VAL A 435 -6.40 21.91 32.72
C VAL A 435 -6.53 20.39 32.87
N GLY A 436 -6.61 19.88 34.12
CA GLY A 436 -6.75 18.44 34.36
C GLY A 436 -8.05 17.86 33.79
N GLN A 437 -9.16 18.58 33.90
CA GLN A 437 -10.43 18.19 33.29
C GLN A 437 -10.36 18.22 31.77
N SER A 438 -9.66 19.18 31.16
CA SER A 438 -9.46 19.26 29.72
C SER A 438 -8.68 18.06 29.17
N ILE A 439 -7.63 17.63 29.90
CA ILE A 439 -6.87 16.41 29.57
C ILE A 439 -7.78 15.19 29.65
N LEU A 440 -8.55 15.02 30.73
CA LEU A 440 -9.47 13.90 30.88
C LEU A 440 -10.52 13.89 29.76
N MET A 441 -11.05 15.07 29.39
CA MET A 441 -12.00 15.19 28.27
C MET A 441 -11.36 14.84 26.94
N LEU A 442 -10.10 15.22 26.69
CA LEU A 442 -9.36 14.82 25.49
C LEU A 442 -9.19 13.30 25.43
N LEU A 443 -8.73 12.67 26.52
CA LEU A 443 -8.59 11.21 26.62
C LEU A 443 -9.92 10.50 26.36
N ARG A 444 -11.00 10.97 27.01
CA ARG A 444 -12.35 10.42 26.80
C ARG A 444 -12.83 10.59 25.35
N THR A 445 -12.54 11.74 24.71
CA THR A 445 -12.87 11.98 23.30
C THR A 445 -12.12 11.01 22.40
N SER A 446 -10.84 10.79 22.67
CA SER A 446 -10.01 9.86 21.92
C SER A 446 -10.49 8.40 22.07
N VAL A 447 -10.86 7.99 23.28
CA VAL A 447 -11.46 6.65 23.52
C VAL A 447 -12.74 6.46 22.72
N TYR A 448 -13.64 7.45 22.72
CA TYR A 448 -14.89 7.36 21.94
C TYR A 448 -14.64 7.35 20.42
N SER A 449 -13.63 8.07 19.94
CA SER A 449 -13.22 8.00 18.55
C SER A 449 -12.64 6.64 18.20
N LEU A 450 -11.82 6.05 19.09
CA LEU A 450 -11.24 4.72 18.92
C LEU A 450 -12.28 3.58 18.88
N VAL A 451 -13.48 3.76 19.43
CA VAL A 451 -14.61 2.85 19.22
C VAL A 451 -14.89 2.68 17.72
N GLY A 452 -14.93 3.80 16.98
CA GLY A 452 -15.10 3.75 15.52
C GLY A 452 -13.93 3.08 14.81
N ALA A 453 -12.70 3.32 15.28
CA ALA A 453 -11.51 2.66 14.74
C ALA A 453 -11.55 1.14 14.93
N LEU A 454 -11.91 0.66 16.12
CA LEU A 454 -12.00 -0.77 16.40
C LEU A 454 -13.11 -1.45 15.59
N LEU A 455 -14.29 -0.81 15.46
CA LEU A 455 -15.35 -1.31 14.59
C LEU A 455 -14.92 -1.38 13.12
N MET A 456 -14.19 -0.36 12.63
CA MET A 456 -13.62 -0.37 11.29
C MET A 456 -12.60 -1.51 11.12
N VAL A 457 -11.72 -1.74 12.10
CA VAL A 457 -10.78 -2.88 12.08
C VAL A 457 -11.54 -4.20 12.03
N GLY A 458 -12.61 -4.36 12.82
CA GLY A 458 -13.47 -5.54 12.79
C GLY A 458 -14.19 -5.76 11.45
N LEU A 459 -14.59 -4.68 10.77
CA LEU A 459 -15.24 -4.75 9.45
C LEU A 459 -14.25 -5.03 8.31
N LEU A 460 -13.06 -4.43 8.34
CA LEU A 460 -12.04 -4.52 7.29
C LEU A 460 -10.91 -5.50 7.65
N GLY A 461 -10.97 -6.18 8.80
CA GLY A 461 -10.01 -7.20 9.20
C GLY A 461 -10.13 -8.44 8.31
N ASP A 462 -9.55 -8.37 7.12
CA ASP A 462 -9.51 -9.46 6.14
C ASP A 462 -8.18 -9.36 5.38
N ILE A 463 -7.60 -10.51 5.04
CA ILE A 463 -6.30 -10.61 4.38
C ILE A 463 -6.28 -9.83 3.07
N GLY A 464 -7.39 -9.82 2.31
CA GLY A 464 -7.49 -9.05 1.07
C GLY A 464 -7.25 -7.54 1.27
N PHE A 465 -7.69 -6.98 2.41
CA PHE A 465 -7.40 -5.58 2.77
C PHE A 465 -5.96 -5.42 3.32
N MET A 466 -5.46 -6.40 4.08
CA MET A 466 -4.08 -6.39 4.61
C MET A 466 -3.05 -6.42 3.48
N LEU A 467 -3.30 -7.21 2.43
CA LEU A 467 -2.46 -7.32 1.24
C LEU A 467 -2.69 -6.20 0.21
N LYS A 468 -3.64 -5.29 0.42
CA LYS A 468 -4.07 -4.28 -0.57
C LYS A 468 -4.64 -4.86 -1.88
N LEU A 469 -5.05 -6.11 -1.91
CA LEU A 469 -5.83 -6.67 -3.04
C LEU A 469 -7.18 -5.97 -3.14
N ASP A 470 -7.73 -5.62 -1.99
CA ASP A 470 -8.88 -4.74 -1.87
C ASP A 470 -8.50 -3.49 -1.04
N GLN A 471 -9.07 -2.34 -1.39
CA GLN A 471 -8.73 -1.08 -0.74
C GLN A 471 -9.96 -0.37 -0.22
N PHE A 472 -9.83 0.24 0.95
CA PHE A 472 -10.81 1.17 1.47
C PHE A 472 -10.67 2.52 0.74
N SER A 473 -11.43 2.69 -0.34
CA SER A 473 -11.40 3.89 -1.20
C SER A 473 -11.96 5.15 -0.54
N GLY A 474 -12.57 5.02 0.64
CA GLY A 474 -13.20 6.13 1.38
C GLY A 474 -12.27 7.03 2.19
N VAL A 475 -10.95 6.78 2.22
CA VAL A 475 -10.01 7.49 3.11
C VAL A 475 -10.05 9.01 2.95
N LYS A 476 -10.06 9.54 1.72
CA LYS A 476 -10.11 10.99 1.48
C LYS A 476 -11.43 11.59 1.96
N LEU A 477 -12.56 10.95 1.65
CA LEU A 477 -13.89 11.38 2.11
C LEU A 477 -14.03 11.28 3.63
N ALA A 478 -13.42 10.26 4.25
CA ALA A 478 -13.41 10.09 5.70
C ALA A 478 -12.72 11.22 6.46
N HIS A 479 -11.86 12.00 5.79
CA HIS A 479 -11.28 13.21 6.38
C HIS A 479 -12.16 14.45 6.22
N VAL A 480 -12.94 14.54 5.16
CA VAL A 480 -13.72 15.73 4.81
C VAL A 480 -15.13 15.69 5.43
N VAL A 481 -15.82 14.56 5.27
CA VAL A 481 -17.24 14.45 5.67
C VAL A 481 -17.46 14.72 7.15
N PRO A 482 -16.66 14.20 8.12
CA PRO A 482 -16.84 14.55 9.52
C PRO A 482 -16.64 16.03 9.81
N LEU A 483 -15.68 16.70 9.15
CA LEU A 483 -15.45 18.15 9.33
C LEU A 483 -16.67 18.94 8.86
N LEU A 484 -17.20 18.64 7.68
CA LEU A 484 -18.43 19.30 7.18
C LEU A 484 -19.63 19.06 8.11
N LEU A 485 -19.78 17.83 8.58
CA LEU A 485 -20.85 17.47 9.52
C LEU A 485 -20.72 18.24 10.83
N LEU A 486 -19.50 18.40 11.37
CA LEU A 486 -19.26 19.19 12.57
C LEU A 486 -19.56 20.67 12.38
N VAL A 487 -19.22 21.26 11.23
CA VAL A 487 -19.61 22.64 10.90
C VAL A 487 -21.12 22.81 11.02
N VAL A 488 -21.88 21.96 10.35
CA VAL A 488 -23.36 22.01 10.39
C VAL A 488 -23.88 21.82 11.80
N ILE A 489 -23.42 20.78 12.51
CA ILE A 489 -23.89 20.46 13.87
C ILE A 489 -23.61 21.61 14.85
N PHE A 490 -22.37 22.09 14.93
CA PHE A 490 -21.98 23.09 15.92
C PHE A 490 -22.50 24.49 15.57
N PHE A 491 -22.62 24.82 14.27
CA PHE A 491 -23.24 26.07 13.84
C PHE A 491 -24.71 26.15 14.29
N PHE A 492 -25.47 25.07 14.16
CA PHE A 492 -26.86 25.02 14.57
C PHE A 492 -27.07 24.71 16.07
N LYS A 493 -26.13 24.02 16.74
CA LYS A 493 -26.22 23.71 18.17
C LYS A 493 -26.24 24.95 19.07
N VAL A 494 -25.49 26.00 18.71
CA VAL A 494 -25.47 27.28 19.43
C VAL A 494 -26.79 28.06 19.24
N ALA A 495 -27.63 27.64 18.30
CA ALA A 495 -28.91 28.28 17.99
C ALA A 495 -30.08 27.96 18.95
N LYS A 496 -29.84 27.31 20.08
CA LYS A 496 -30.90 26.92 21.02
C LYS A 496 -31.59 28.09 21.73
N ASP A 497 -31.12 29.31 21.51
CA ASP A 497 -31.77 30.51 22.08
C ASP A 497 -32.97 30.99 21.21
N GLY A 498 -34.05 30.20 21.20
CA GLY A 498 -35.40 30.71 20.92
C GLY A 498 -35.94 30.64 19.47
N GLY A 499 -35.19 30.23 18.49
CA GLY A 499 -35.73 30.11 17.11
C GLY A 499 -35.19 28.83 16.44
N GLY A 500 -36.05 27.92 15.98
CA GLY A 500 -35.65 26.64 15.40
C GLY A 500 -34.62 26.77 14.25
N TRP A 501 -33.98 25.66 13.87
CA TRP A 501 -32.98 25.60 12.79
C TRP A 501 -33.42 26.28 11.48
N GLN A 502 -34.70 26.25 11.18
CA GLN A 502 -35.31 26.90 10.00
C GLN A 502 -35.13 28.42 10.01
N ARG A 503 -35.42 29.07 11.17
CA ARG A 503 -35.23 30.51 11.32
C ARG A 503 -33.76 30.91 11.19
N LYS A 504 -32.84 30.13 11.76
CA LYS A 504 -31.42 30.43 11.65
C LYS A 504 -30.87 30.20 10.25
N LEU A 505 -31.39 29.22 9.53
CA LEU A 505 -31.08 29.01 8.10
C LEU A 505 -31.61 30.20 7.27
N GLN A 506 -32.80 30.67 7.55
CA GLN A 506 -33.38 31.83 6.88
C GLN A 506 -32.57 33.10 7.18
N GLU A 507 -32.23 33.35 8.46
CA GLU A 507 -31.36 34.46 8.85
C GLU A 507 -30.00 34.40 8.14
N LEU A 508 -29.39 33.20 8.01
CA LEU A 508 -28.14 33.01 7.29
C LEU A 508 -28.26 33.28 5.78
N LEU A 509 -29.38 32.91 5.18
CA LEU A 509 -29.63 33.13 3.75
C LEU A 509 -29.98 34.60 3.43
N GLU A 510 -30.48 35.35 4.41
CA GLU A 510 -30.76 36.78 4.32
C GLU A 510 -29.56 37.66 4.66
N GLU A 511 -28.50 37.10 5.33
CA GLU A 511 -27.29 37.86 5.66
C GLU A 511 -26.48 38.21 4.40
N PRO A 512 -26.08 39.49 4.21
CA PRO A 512 -25.23 39.85 3.08
C PRO A 512 -23.86 39.21 3.17
N VAL A 513 -23.41 38.60 2.07
CA VAL A 513 -22.09 37.98 1.99
C VAL A 513 -21.00 39.04 1.89
N LEU A 514 -20.31 39.27 2.97
CA LEU A 514 -19.19 40.22 2.99
C LEU A 514 -17.96 39.65 2.27
N VAL A 515 -17.27 40.45 1.48
CA VAL A 515 -16.05 40.08 0.74
C VAL A 515 -14.99 39.41 1.63
N LYS A 516 -14.84 39.86 2.87
CA LYS A 516 -13.95 39.23 3.85
C LYS A 516 -14.28 37.75 4.12
N PHE A 517 -15.57 37.37 4.14
CA PHE A 517 -15.97 35.97 4.34
C PHE A 517 -15.72 35.12 3.11
N VAL A 518 -15.85 35.70 1.91
CA VAL A 518 -15.49 35.03 0.66
C VAL A 518 -13.99 34.75 0.62
N LEU A 519 -13.16 35.74 0.99
CA LEU A 519 -11.70 35.59 1.06
C LEU A 519 -11.28 34.54 2.09
N ILE A 520 -11.83 34.59 3.31
CA ILE A 520 -11.56 33.60 4.37
C ILE A 520 -12.04 32.21 3.92
N GLY A 521 -13.23 32.11 3.33
CA GLY A 521 -13.76 30.85 2.81
C GLY A 521 -12.90 30.27 1.70
N GLY A 522 -12.42 31.11 0.77
CA GLY A 522 -11.47 30.73 -0.27
C GLY A 522 -10.13 30.21 0.31
N LEU A 523 -9.58 30.92 1.31
CA LEU A 523 -8.37 30.48 1.98
C LEU A 523 -8.56 29.14 2.71
N LEU A 524 -9.68 28.95 3.39
CA LEU A 524 -10.03 27.70 4.06
C LEU A 524 -10.23 26.56 3.04
N LEU A 525 -10.83 26.84 1.86
CA LEU A 525 -10.96 25.87 0.79
C LEU A 525 -9.59 25.43 0.27
N VAL A 526 -8.68 26.37 0.02
CA VAL A 526 -7.29 26.06 -0.37
C VAL A 526 -6.59 25.23 0.70
N ALA A 527 -6.72 25.62 1.97
CA ALA A 527 -6.15 24.87 3.10
C ALA A 527 -6.74 23.42 3.16
N LEU A 528 -8.04 23.27 2.92
CA LEU A 528 -8.70 21.96 2.87
C LEU A 528 -8.20 21.15 1.67
N MET A 529 -8.02 21.76 0.48
CA MET A 529 -7.46 21.09 -0.70
C MET A 529 -6.03 20.61 -0.42
N VAL A 530 -5.18 21.44 0.17
CA VAL A 530 -3.82 21.05 0.58
C VAL A 530 -3.87 19.94 1.64
N TYR A 531 -4.76 20.02 2.60
CA TYR A 531 -4.95 18.98 3.61
C TYR A 531 -5.32 17.64 2.97
N VAL A 532 -6.28 17.63 2.04
CA VAL A 532 -6.75 16.42 1.34
C VAL A 532 -5.68 15.87 0.39
N SER A 533 -4.95 16.72 -0.34
CA SER A 533 -3.87 16.30 -1.24
C SER A 533 -2.72 15.62 -0.49
N ARG A 534 -2.48 16.04 0.76
CA ARG A 534 -1.46 15.41 1.65
C ARG A 534 -2.01 14.19 2.43
N THR A 535 -3.23 13.75 2.17
CA THR A 535 -3.79 12.52 2.73
C THR A 535 -3.72 11.40 1.70
N GLY A 536 -2.99 10.34 2.00
CA GLY A 536 -2.80 9.20 1.12
C GLY A 536 -1.33 8.81 1.00
N ASN A 537 -1.07 7.70 0.32
CA ASN A 537 0.28 7.17 0.13
C ASN A 537 1.05 7.86 -1.02
N GLU A 538 0.34 8.59 -1.89
CA GLU A 538 0.92 9.41 -2.97
C GLU A 538 1.04 10.85 -2.47
N SER A 539 1.96 11.12 -1.56
CA SER A 539 2.16 12.47 -1.06
C SER A 539 2.98 13.32 -2.04
N ALA A 540 2.57 14.60 -2.18
CA ALA A 540 3.38 15.63 -2.82
C ALA A 540 4.80 15.68 -2.22
N ALA A 541 5.76 16.17 -3.00
CA ALA A 541 7.17 16.26 -2.62
C ALA A 541 7.35 16.74 -1.16
N ILE A 542 8.03 15.91 -0.36
CA ILE A 542 8.33 16.18 1.04
C ILE A 542 9.63 16.98 1.07
N SER A 543 9.70 18.06 1.85
CA SER A 543 10.91 18.85 2.01
C SER A 543 11.97 18.07 2.81
N ASN A 544 13.26 18.33 2.55
CA ASN A 544 14.37 17.68 3.28
C ASN A 544 14.29 17.92 4.78
N TRP A 545 13.87 19.12 5.23
CA TRP A 545 13.67 19.40 6.64
C TRP A 545 12.58 18.52 7.27
N GLU A 546 11.49 18.28 6.55
CA GLU A 546 10.42 17.40 7.03
C GLU A 546 10.90 15.93 7.10
N LEU A 547 11.76 15.50 6.17
CA LEU A 547 12.37 14.17 6.19
C LEU A 547 13.29 14.00 7.41
N GLN A 548 14.19 14.97 7.68
CA GLN A 548 15.06 14.95 8.86
C GLN A 548 14.27 14.92 10.17
N PHE A 549 13.22 15.76 10.27
CA PHE A 549 12.35 15.76 11.45
C PHE A 549 11.62 14.43 11.65
N ARG A 550 11.21 13.80 10.55
CA ARG A 550 10.58 12.48 10.59
C ARG A 550 11.56 11.41 11.05
N ALA A 551 12.77 11.39 10.49
CA ALA A 551 13.84 10.47 10.91
C ALA A 551 14.20 10.65 12.40
N LEU A 552 14.31 11.88 12.89
CA LEU A 552 14.53 12.15 14.31
C LEU A 552 13.43 11.55 15.20
N LEU A 553 12.16 11.69 14.81
CA LEU A 553 11.04 11.13 15.57
C LEU A 553 11.03 9.59 15.51
N ASP A 554 11.38 8.97 14.37
CA ASP A 554 11.50 7.52 14.25
C ASP A 554 12.61 6.99 15.18
N ASN A 555 13.78 7.60 15.16
CA ASN A 555 14.91 7.22 16.03
C ASN A 555 14.63 7.37 17.52
N LEU A 556 13.84 8.39 17.91
CA LEU A 556 13.52 8.64 19.33
C LEU A 556 12.37 7.78 19.86
N LEU A 557 11.41 7.44 19.03
CA LEU A 557 10.13 6.84 19.45
C LEU A 557 9.93 5.41 18.93
N GLY A 558 10.78 4.93 18.04
CA GLY A 558 10.63 3.67 17.31
C GLY A 558 9.47 3.68 16.31
N VAL A 559 8.34 4.29 16.67
CA VAL A 559 7.17 4.45 15.79
C VAL A 559 6.76 5.90 15.75
N ARG A 560 6.86 6.51 14.58
CA ARG A 560 6.54 7.93 14.39
C ARG A 560 5.05 8.21 14.46
N PRO A 561 4.62 9.19 15.33
CA PRO A 561 3.25 9.66 15.34
C PRO A 561 2.92 10.49 14.10
N ARG A 562 1.63 10.62 13.80
CA ARG A 562 1.19 11.48 12.68
C ARG A 562 1.29 12.95 13.07
N THR A 563 2.06 13.72 12.30
CA THR A 563 2.28 15.16 12.51
C THR A 563 0.97 15.95 12.68
N LYS A 564 -0.08 15.61 11.93
CA LYS A 564 -1.40 16.23 12.04
C LYS A 564 -2.06 16.03 13.42
N GLU A 565 -1.78 14.94 14.10
CA GLU A 565 -2.36 14.58 15.39
C GLU A 565 -1.68 15.37 16.52
N PHE A 566 -0.36 15.23 16.67
CA PHE A 566 0.34 15.77 17.82
C PHE A 566 0.73 17.25 17.69
N LEU A 567 1.00 17.77 16.48
CA LEU A 567 1.34 19.20 16.29
C LEU A 567 0.12 20.10 16.16
N LEU A 568 -0.98 19.61 15.63
CA LEU A 568 -2.15 20.43 15.32
C LEU A 568 -3.40 19.97 16.08
N GLY A 569 -3.86 18.75 15.82
CA GLY A 569 -5.18 18.31 16.21
C GLY A 569 -5.39 18.21 17.71
N HIS A 570 -4.60 17.41 18.41
CA HIS A 570 -4.74 17.22 19.86
C HIS A 570 -4.43 18.49 20.66
N PRO A 571 -3.39 19.30 20.34
CA PRO A 571 -3.15 20.57 21.02
C PRO A 571 -4.30 21.57 20.89
N LEU A 572 -4.83 21.76 19.68
CA LEU A 572 -5.97 22.66 19.45
C LEU A 572 -7.24 22.15 20.12
N LEU A 573 -7.46 20.82 20.14
CA LEU A 573 -8.58 20.24 20.87
C LEU A 573 -8.44 20.44 22.37
N LEU A 574 -7.26 20.26 22.94
CA LEU A 574 -7.01 20.47 24.36
C LEU A 574 -7.28 21.94 24.75
N LEU A 575 -6.77 22.89 23.97
CA LEU A 575 -7.06 24.32 24.15
C LEU A 575 -8.56 24.61 24.03
N MET A 576 -9.24 24.00 23.03
CA MET A 576 -10.69 24.14 22.81
C MET A 576 -11.49 23.64 24.03
N LEU A 577 -11.13 22.48 24.58
CA LEU A 577 -11.76 21.90 25.76
C LEU A 577 -11.50 22.75 27.02
N TYR A 578 -10.31 23.35 27.12
CA TYR A 578 -9.95 24.27 28.19
C TYR A 578 -10.78 25.57 28.14
N LEU A 579 -10.93 26.19 26.94
CA LEU A 579 -11.66 27.44 26.76
C LEU A 579 -13.19 27.25 26.74
N GLY A 580 -13.66 26.12 26.30
CA GLY A 580 -15.06 25.79 25.99
C GLY A 580 -15.58 26.44 24.70
N TYR A 581 -16.58 25.84 24.10
CA TYR A 581 -17.23 26.33 22.87
C TYR A 581 -18.31 27.36 23.21
N ARG A 582 -17.93 28.62 23.38
CA ARG A 582 -18.84 29.69 23.85
C ARG A 582 -19.71 30.25 22.74
N ASN A 583 -19.18 30.35 21.51
CA ASN A 583 -19.88 30.88 20.34
C ASN A 583 -19.18 30.43 19.05
N ASN A 584 -19.73 30.76 17.89
CA ASN A 584 -19.23 30.34 16.57
C ASN A 584 -17.82 30.87 16.22
N LYS A 585 -17.27 31.85 16.94
CA LYS A 585 -15.88 32.28 16.76
C LYS A 585 -14.87 31.19 17.15
N TYR A 586 -15.27 30.22 17.97
CA TYR A 586 -14.46 29.07 18.35
C TYR A 586 -14.54 27.89 17.37
N LEU A 587 -15.40 28.00 16.32
CA LEU A 587 -15.57 26.95 15.32
C LEU A 587 -14.26 26.58 14.61
N PRO A 588 -13.39 27.51 14.15
CA PRO A 588 -12.11 27.17 13.55
C PRO A 588 -11.20 26.38 14.52
N LEU A 589 -11.18 26.74 15.81
CA LEU A 589 -10.41 26.02 16.83
C LEU A 589 -10.96 24.59 17.03
N LEU A 590 -12.28 24.43 17.04
CA LEU A 590 -12.92 23.12 17.11
C LEU A 590 -12.59 22.27 15.89
N LEU A 591 -12.65 22.82 14.69
CA LEU A 591 -12.33 22.11 13.46
C LEU A 591 -10.85 21.70 13.40
N GLY A 592 -9.93 22.60 13.79
CA GLY A 592 -8.52 22.27 13.95
C GLY A 592 -8.30 21.10 14.91
N GLY A 593 -9.01 21.12 16.06
CA GLY A 593 -8.99 20.03 17.03
C GLY A 593 -9.62 18.72 16.51
N ALA A 594 -10.70 18.83 15.74
CA ALA A 594 -11.38 17.67 15.14
C ALA A 594 -10.49 16.91 14.16
N ILE A 595 -9.57 17.60 13.43
CA ILE A 595 -8.59 16.98 12.56
C ILE A 595 -7.80 15.89 13.30
N GLY A 596 -7.43 16.11 14.58
CA GLY A 596 -6.73 15.12 15.38
C GLY A 596 -7.53 13.85 15.60
N GLN A 597 -8.82 13.98 15.97
CA GLN A 597 -9.70 12.83 16.22
C GLN A 597 -10.05 12.07 14.94
N ILE A 598 -10.23 12.79 13.84
CA ILE A 598 -10.47 12.18 12.51
C ILE A 598 -9.22 11.46 12.04
N SER A 599 -8.04 12.06 12.18
CA SER A 599 -6.76 11.44 11.83
C SER A 599 -6.49 10.20 12.68
N LEU A 600 -6.75 10.25 13.98
CA LEU A 600 -6.63 9.14 14.91
C LEU A 600 -7.41 7.90 14.41
N VAL A 601 -8.68 8.06 14.02
CA VAL A 601 -9.48 6.95 13.48
C VAL A 601 -8.96 6.51 12.12
N ASN A 602 -8.60 7.45 11.24
CA ASN A 602 -8.05 7.14 9.90
C ASN A 602 -6.66 6.49 9.94
N THR A 603 -5.94 6.52 11.06
CA THR A 603 -4.71 5.72 11.25
C THR A 603 -5.00 4.25 11.04
N TYR A 604 -6.13 3.76 11.52
CA TYR A 604 -6.56 2.37 11.38
C TYR A 604 -7.20 2.03 10.02
N ALA A 605 -7.45 3.03 9.16
CA ALA A 605 -7.89 2.79 7.77
C ALA A 605 -6.78 2.25 6.87
N HIS A 606 -5.52 2.37 7.30
CA HIS A 606 -4.38 1.74 6.64
C HIS A 606 -4.23 0.29 7.11
N ILE A 607 -5.13 -0.57 6.64
CA ILE A 607 -5.25 -1.96 7.11
C ILE A 607 -3.96 -2.78 6.88
N HIS A 608 -3.13 -2.42 5.92
CA HIS A 608 -1.85 -3.07 5.67
C HIS A 608 -0.76 -2.77 6.71
N THR A 609 -0.96 -1.76 7.56
CA THR A 609 -0.05 -1.45 8.68
C THR A 609 -0.39 -2.36 9.85
N PRO A 610 0.59 -3.02 10.51
CA PRO A 610 0.35 -3.84 11.68
C PRO A 610 -0.44 -3.10 12.77
N LEU A 611 -1.32 -3.83 13.46
CA LEU A 611 -2.24 -3.23 14.41
C LEU A 611 -1.50 -2.58 15.60
N VAL A 612 -0.43 -3.22 16.07
CA VAL A 612 0.42 -2.70 17.16
C VAL A 612 1.09 -1.38 16.76
N ILE A 613 1.61 -1.29 15.55
CA ILE A 613 2.22 -0.05 15.01
C ILE A 613 1.18 1.08 14.97
N SER A 614 -0.05 0.78 14.54
CA SER A 614 -1.14 1.77 14.52
C SER A 614 -1.51 2.24 15.93
N LEU A 615 -1.50 1.32 16.91
CA LEU A 615 -1.77 1.64 18.32
C LEU A 615 -0.66 2.50 18.94
N LEU A 616 0.61 2.12 18.77
CA LEU A 616 1.76 2.88 19.27
C LEU A 616 1.79 4.29 18.67
N ARG A 617 1.55 4.39 17.35
CA ARG A 617 1.43 5.68 16.64
C ARG A 617 0.36 6.59 17.25
N SER A 618 -0.80 6.01 17.56
CA SER A 618 -1.90 6.74 18.21
C SER A 618 -1.57 7.18 19.63
N LEU A 619 -0.91 6.33 20.42
CA LEU A 619 -0.46 6.65 21.78
C LEU A 619 0.57 7.78 21.76
N HIS A 620 1.60 7.67 20.90
CA HIS A 620 2.62 8.71 20.74
C HIS A 620 2.00 10.04 20.28
N GLY A 621 1.06 10.00 19.35
CA GLY A 621 0.31 11.18 18.90
C GLY A 621 -0.45 11.86 20.03
N LEU A 622 -1.06 11.06 20.92
CA LEU A 622 -1.89 11.59 22.02
C LEU A 622 -1.07 12.25 23.13
N TRP A 623 -0.03 11.57 23.67
CA TRP A 623 0.75 12.13 24.77
C TRP A 623 1.60 13.34 24.33
N LEU A 624 2.22 13.30 23.14
CA LEU A 624 2.91 14.45 22.55
C LEU A 624 1.94 15.61 22.32
N GLY A 625 0.74 15.31 21.80
CA GLY A 625 -0.30 16.30 21.62
C GLY A 625 -0.77 16.96 22.92
N ILE A 626 -0.82 16.19 24.01
CA ILE A 626 -1.10 16.74 25.36
C ILE A 626 0.02 17.69 25.79
N LEU A 627 1.30 17.31 25.65
CA LEU A 627 2.43 18.17 26.04
C LEU A 627 2.42 19.49 25.27
N ILE A 628 2.27 19.44 23.94
CA ILE A 628 2.20 20.65 23.12
C ILE A 628 0.94 21.48 23.45
N GLY A 629 -0.18 20.83 23.73
CA GLY A 629 -1.41 21.48 24.12
C GLY A 629 -1.30 22.20 25.45
N LEU A 630 -0.55 21.67 26.43
CA LEU A 630 -0.24 22.35 27.69
C LEU A 630 0.60 23.61 27.47
N ILE A 631 1.59 23.55 26.59
CA ILE A 631 2.38 24.72 26.17
C ILE A 631 1.45 25.78 25.56
N LEU A 632 0.54 25.36 24.68
CA LEU A 632 -0.41 26.25 24.01
C LEU A 632 -1.36 26.93 25.02
N ILE A 633 -1.85 26.19 26.03
CA ILE A 633 -2.65 26.77 27.12
C ILE A 633 -1.83 27.77 27.94
N ALA A 634 -0.56 27.48 28.26
CA ALA A 634 0.32 28.41 28.98
C ALA A 634 0.55 29.69 28.18
N LEU A 635 0.82 29.60 26.90
CA LEU A 635 0.97 30.73 25.98
C LEU A 635 -0.32 31.57 25.91
N TRP A 636 -1.48 30.89 25.83
CA TRP A 636 -2.78 31.58 25.84
C TRP A 636 -2.98 32.40 27.14
N ARG A 637 -2.73 31.79 28.31
CA ARG A 637 -2.83 32.48 29.62
C ARG A 637 -1.89 33.67 29.71
N PHE A 638 -0.64 33.49 29.23
CA PHE A 638 0.33 34.58 29.21
C PHE A 638 -0.15 35.74 28.31
N GLY A 639 -0.67 35.43 27.13
CA GLY A 639 -1.24 36.45 26.23
C GLY A 639 -2.44 37.19 26.86
N GLU A 640 -3.37 36.47 27.52
CA GLU A 640 -4.48 37.09 28.24
C GLU A 640 -3.97 38.03 29.35
N ALA A 641 -2.98 37.62 30.16
CA ALA A 641 -2.39 38.43 31.22
C ALA A 641 -1.75 39.72 30.67
N LEU A 642 -1.03 39.65 29.55
CA LEU A 642 -0.45 40.81 28.88
C LEU A 642 -1.54 41.79 28.40
N LEU A 643 -2.62 41.30 27.79
CA LEU A 643 -3.72 42.13 27.30
C LEU A 643 -4.48 42.83 28.45
N VAL A 644 -4.69 42.13 29.56
CA VAL A 644 -5.33 42.72 30.77
C VAL A 644 -4.43 43.81 31.35
N ASN A 645 -3.12 43.58 31.49
CA ASN A 645 -2.17 44.57 31.99
C ASN A 645 -2.08 45.81 31.08
N HIS A 646 -2.10 45.61 29.75
CA HIS A 646 -2.07 46.69 28.78
C HIS A 646 -3.34 47.56 28.85
N ARG A 647 -4.52 46.96 28.94
CA ARG A 647 -5.81 47.66 29.11
C ARG A 647 -5.91 48.38 30.47
N GLY A 648 -5.30 47.83 31.51
CA GLY A 648 -5.22 48.46 32.81
C GLY A 648 -4.30 49.69 32.83
N ARG A 649 -3.24 49.73 32.00
CA ARG A 649 -2.38 50.92 31.83
C ARG A 649 -3.07 52.01 31.01
N LEU A 650 -3.75 51.68 29.91
CA LEU A 650 -4.51 52.60 29.06
C LEU A 650 -5.75 53.23 29.76
N ARG A 651 -6.18 52.74 30.92
CA ARG A 651 -7.23 53.33 31.75
C ARG A 651 -6.70 54.21 32.86
N ARG A 652 -5.36 54.25 33.07
CA ARG A 652 -4.69 55.09 34.08
C ARG A 652 -4.03 56.32 33.47
N ASP A 653 -3.85 56.36 32.17
CA ASP A 653 -3.50 57.52 31.37
C ASP A 653 -4.79 58.15 30.78
#